data_dff075af19e320b9678bad2f6b6f83eb
#
_entry.id   dff075af19e320b9678bad2f6b6f83eb
#
_cell.length_a   1.000
_cell.length_b   1.000
_cell.length_c   1.000
_cell.angle_alpha   90.00
_cell.angle_beta   90.00
_cell.angle_gamma   90.00
#
_symmetry.space_group_name_H-M   'P 1'
#
loop_
_entity.id
_entity.type
_entity.pdbx_description
1 polymer ?
#
loop_
_entity_poly.entity_id
_entity_poly.type
_entity_poly.pdbx_seq_one_letter_code
_entity_poly.pdbx_strand_id
1 'polypeptide(L)'
;MARTTPIERYRNIGISAHIDAGKTTTTERILFYTGVSHKIGEVHDGAATMDWMEQEQERGITITSAATTAFWSGMSQQFPQHRINVIDTPGHVDFTVEVERSMRVLDGAVMVYCAVGGVQPQSETVWRQANKYEVPRIAFVNKMDRTGANFLRVVEQLKTRLGANAVPLQLPIGAEENFTGVVDLIKMKAINWNEADQGMTFTYEDVPANMQADCEEWRQNLVEAAAEASEELMEKYLGGEDLTEEEIKSALRQRVLASEIILVTCGSAFKNKGVQAMLDAVVEYLPAPTDIPAIKGINPDETEGERHASDEEPFSSLAFKIATDPFVGNLTFFRVYSGVINSGDTVLNSVRQKRERFGRIVQMHANKREEIKEVRAGDIAAAIGLKDVTTGDTLCAIEAPIILERMEFPEPVISVAVEPKTKADQEKMGLALGRLAQEDPSFRVHTDEESGETIISGMGELHLDIIVDRMKREFKVEANIGKPQVSYRETIRTRVNDVEGKHAKQSGGRGQYGHVVIDLYPLEPEGPGYEFVNEIKGGVIPGEYIPAVDKGIQEQLKSGPLAGYPVVDLGVRLHFGSYHDVDSSELAFKLAASLAFKAAFAKANPVLLEPIMKVEVETPPEYVGDVIGDLSRRRAMVNGQEANEFVVKIDAEVPLSEMFGYATDLRSQTQGRASYSMEPLKYAEAPTSVAAAVIEARKK
;
A
#
# COMPACT_ATOMS: atom_id res chain seq x y z
N MET A 1 13.85 17.65 28.15
CA MET A 1 12.58 17.63 28.93
C MET A 1 12.12 16.19 29.05
N ALA A 2 11.39 15.82 30.10
CA ALA A 2 10.83 14.48 30.23
C ALA A 2 9.66 14.30 29.24
N ARG A 3 9.42 13.06 28.79
CA ARG A 3 8.21 12.73 28.00
C ARG A 3 6.95 13.11 28.76
N THR A 4 6.00 13.69 28.07
CA THR A 4 4.66 13.96 28.63
C THR A 4 3.81 12.69 28.73
N THR A 5 3.92 11.82 27.72
CA THR A 5 3.27 10.51 27.71
C THR A 5 4.33 9.43 27.60
N PRO A 6 4.40 8.43 28.50
CA PRO A 6 5.30 7.30 28.38
C PRO A 6 5.12 6.56 27.05
N ILE A 7 6.21 6.07 26.46
CA ILE A 7 6.16 5.41 25.14
C ILE A 7 5.26 4.17 25.13
N GLU A 8 5.14 3.47 26.27
CA GLU A 8 4.27 2.30 26.43
C GLU A 8 2.77 2.64 26.28
N ARG A 9 2.42 3.92 26.38
CA ARG A 9 1.07 4.43 26.21
C ARG A 9 0.81 5.03 24.83
N TYR A 10 1.73 4.85 23.90
CA TYR A 10 1.51 5.23 22.50
C TYR A 10 0.85 4.09 21.75
N ARG A 11 -0.08 4.45 20.84
CA ARG A 11 -0.71 3.53 19.88
C ARG A 11 -0.71 4.19 18.52
N ASN A 12 0.12 3.71 17.63
CA ASN A 12 0.15 4.15 16.24
C ASN A 12 -0.72 3.18 15.44
N ILE A 13 -1.94 3.54 15.18
CA ILE A 13 -2.93 2.66 14.57
C ILE A 13 -3.42 3.17 13.23
N GLY A 14 -3.69 2.24 12.33
CA GLY A 14 -4.40 2.50 11.09
C GLY A 14 -5.83 2.00 11.14
N ILE A 15 -6.71 2.76 10.52
CA ILE A 15 -8.08 2.33 10.26
C ILE A 15 -8.17 1.96 8.79
N SER A 16 -8.42 0.70 8.51
CA SER A 16 -8.51 0.16 7.14
C SER A 16 -9.83 -0.56 6.92
N ALA A 17 -10.37 -0.44 5.72
CA ALA A 17 -11.62 -1.09 5.35
C ALA A 17 -11.77 -1.12 3.82
N HIS A 18 -12.66 -1.97 3.34
CA HIS A 18 -13.16 -1.83 1.97
C HIS A 18 -14.10 -0.61 1.85
N ILE A 19 -14.37 -0.20 0.63
CA ILE A 19 -15.30 0.88 0.32
C ILE A 19 -16.67 0.59 0.95
N ASP A 20 -17.30 1.60 1.51
CA ASP A 20 -18.62 1.52 2.15
C ASP A 20 -18.72 0.66 3.42
N ALA A 21 -17.62 0.19 4.00
CA ALA A 21 -17.66 -0.47 5.32
C ALA A 21 -17.91 0.49 6.49
N GLY A 22 -17.85 1.79 6.25
CA GLY A 22 -18.02 2.81 7.27
C GLY A 22 -16.73 3.23 7.96
N LYS A 23 -15.61 3.15 7.26
CA LYS A 23 -14.29 3.54 7.75
C LYS A 23 -14.28 5.00 8.23
N THR A 24 -14.65 5.92 7.36
CA THR A 24 -14.63 7.36 7.68
C THR A 24 -15.58 7.68 8.83
N THR A 25 -16.78 7.11 8.85
CA THR A 25 -17.72 7.27 9.97
C THR A 25 -17.11 6.76 11.27
N THR A 26 -16.45 5.61 11.26
CA THR A 26 -15.76 5.07 12.45
C THR A 26 -14.66 6.00 12.93
N THR A 27 -13.83 6.52 12.02
CA THR A 27 -12.76 7.45 12.34
C THR A 27 -13.32 8.77 12.93
N GLU A 28 -14.38 9.31 12.35
CA GLU A 28 -15.03 10.52 12.87
C GLU A 28 -15.60 10.31 14.29
N ARG A 29 -16.13 9.13 14.59
CA ARG A 29 -16.59 8.79 15.95
C ARG A 29 -15.42 8.67 16.94
N ILE A 30 -14.28 8.12 16.49
CA ILE A 30 -13.06 8.10 17.31
C ILE A 30 -12.65 9.54 17.66
N LEU A 31 -12.61 10.44 16.71
CA LEU A 31 -12.27 11.85 16.94
C LEU A 31 -13.26 12.55 17.87
N PHE A 32 -14.54 12.25 17.74
CA PHE A 32 -15.57 12.79 18.60
C PHE A 32 -15.44 12.31 20.06
N TYR A 33 -15.32 11.01 20.29
CA TYR A 33 -15.22 10.45 21.65
C TYR A 33 -13.90 10.77 22.35
N THR A 34 -12.85 11.05 21.60
CA THR A 34 -11.54 11.48 22.15
C THR A 34 -11.46 13.00 22.36
N GLY A 35 -12.48 13.75 21.99
CA GLY A 35 -12.54 15.20 22.19
C GLY A 35 -11.78 16.03 21.14
N VAL A 36 -11.27 15.42 20.08
CA VAL A 36 -10.60 16.14 18.98
C VAL A 36 -11.60 16.92 18.14
N SER A 37 -12.79 16.37 17.94
CA SER A 37 -13.91 17.03 17.27
C SER A 37 -15.06 17.30 18.26
N HIS A 38 -15.68 18.48 18.17
CA HIS A 38 -16.83 18.84 18.99
C HIS A 38 -18.18 18.50 18.34
N LYS A 39 -18.13 18.13 17.07
CA LYS A 39 -19.32 17.73 16.30
C LYS A 39 -19.01 16.43 15.57
N ILE A 40 -20.05 15.62 15.40
CA ILE A 40 -19.97 14.44 14.56
C ILE A 40 -19.95 14.89 13.11
N GLY A 41 -18.84 14.59 12.38
CA GLY A 41 -18.76 14.77 10.94
C GLY A 41 -19.46 13.62 10.21
N GLU A 42 -20.25 13.93 9.21
CA GLU A 42 -20.93 12.95 8.35
C GLU A 42 -20.36 12.98 6.94
N VAL A 43 -20.10 11.80 6.38
CA VAL A 43 -19.52 11.66 5.02
C VAL A 43 -20.47 12.21 3.96
N HIS A 44 -21.77 11.96 4.13
CA HIS A 44 -22.81 12.41 3.18
C HIS A 44 -22.97 13.94 3.13
N ASP A 45 -22.62 14.62 4.22
CA ASP A 45 -22.68 16.07 4.30
C ASP A 45 -21.36 16.75 3.93
N GLY A 46 -20.32 15.98 3.54
CA GLY A 46 -19.00 16.50 3.26
C GLY A 46 -18.30 17.12 4.48
N ALA A 47 -18.74 16.76 5.68
CA ALA A 47 -18.27 17.34 6.94
C ALA A 47 -17.25 16.49 7.70
N ALA A 48 -16.76 15.42 7.07
CA ALA A 48 -15.77 14.52 7.67
C ALA A 48 -14.43 15.22 7.85
N THR A 49 -13.90 15.20 9.07
CA THR A 49 -12.67 15.92 9.45
C THR A 49 -11.42 15.35 8.83
N MET A 50 -11.38 14.03 8.64
CA MET A 50 -10.22 13.34 8.04
C MET A 50 -10.22 13.38 6.51
N ASP A 51 -11.35 13.65 5.86
CA ASP A 51 -11.47 13.86 4.43
C ASP A 51 -11.24 15.35 4.10
N TRP A 52 -10.01 15.76 4.08
CA TRP A 52 -9.62 17.17 3.92
C TRP A 52 -9.41 17.62 2.47
N MET A 53 -9.30 16.67 1.53
CA MET A 53 -9.32 16.98 0.12
C MET A 53 -10.75 17.18 -0.38
N GLU A 54 -10.97 18.23 -1.17
CA GLU A 54 -12.26 18.50 -1.79
C GLU A 54 -12.79 17.28 -2.59
N GLN A 55 -11.90 16.59 -3.29
CA GLN A 55 -12.22 15.38 -4.05
C GLN A 55 -12.65 14.20 -3.16
N GLU A 56 -12.09 14.07 -1.96
CA GLU A 56 -12.51 13.06 -0.97
C GLU A 56 -13.94 13.32 -0.52
N GLN A 57 -14.25 14.57 -0.22
CA GLN A 57 -15.59 15.00 0.21
C GLN A 57 -16.64 14.81 -0.89
N GLU A 58 -16.31 15.19 -2.12
CA GLU A 58 -17.21 15.04 -3.27
C GLU A 58 -17.48 13.58 -3.65
N ARG A 59 -16.46 12.72 -3.56
CA ARG A 59 -16.54 11.31 -3.96
C ARG A 59 -16.95 10.38 -2.83
N GLY A 60 -16.86 10.85 -1.58
CA GLY A 60 -17.15 10.04 -0.39
C GLY A 60 -16.15 8.90 -0.18
N ILE A 61 -14.92 9.03 -0.68
CA ILE A 61 -13.84 8.05 -0.54
C ILE A 61 -12.58 8.69 0.01
N THR A 62 -11.80 7.95 0.78
CA THR A 62 -10.47 8.38 1.21
C THR A 62 -9.46 8.16 0.08
N ILE A 63 -8.79 9.22 -0.32
CA ILE A 63 -7.78 9.22 -1.40
C ILE A 63 -6.38 9.20 -0.81
N THR A 64 -6.13 10.06 0.18
CA THR A 64 -4.85 10.16 0.87
C THR A 64 -4.97 9.79 2.33
N SER A 65 -3.92 9.18 2.88
CA SER A 65 -3.85 8.91 4.31
C SER A 65 -3.78 10.22 5.09
N ALA A 66 -4.63 10.36 6.10
CA ALA A 66 -4.58 11.47 7.05
C ALA A 66 -4.17 10.95 8.42
N ALA A 67 -3.31 11.69 9.12
CA ALA A 67 -2.84 11.34 10.45
C ALA A 67 -3.34 12.36 11.47
N THR A 68 -3.88 11.90 12.58
CA THR A 68 -4.38 12.75 13.67
C THR A 68 -4.00 12.14 15.01
N THR A 69 -3.60 12.99 15.95
CA THR A 69 -3.32 12.60 17.33
C THR A 69 -4.56 12.78 18.20
N ALA A 70 -4.88 11.76 18.99
CA ALA A 70 -5.97 11.75 19.97
C ALA A 70 -5.49 11.16 21.28
N PHE A 71 -6.26 11.39 22.36
CA PHE A 71 -6.00 10.86 23.68
C PHE A 71 -7.19 10.07 24.20
N TRP A 72 -6.94 8.95 24.82
CA TRP A 72 -7.96 8.07 25.35
C TRP A 72 -7.59 7.49 26.72
N SER A 73 -8.52 7.49 27.64
CA SER A 73 -8.34 6.95 29.01
C SER A 73 -9.33 5.83 29.35
N GLY A 74 -10.07 5.33 28.36
CA GLY A 74 -11.08 4.29 28.55
C GLY A 74 -12.50 4.83 28.69
N MET A 75 -13.49 3.96 28.43
CA MET A 75 -14.91 4.27 28.58
C MET A 75 -15.27 4.73 30.00
N SER A 76 -14.68 4.07 31.00
CA SER A 76 -14.88 4.35 32.43
C SER A 76 -13.69 5.10 33.06
N GLN A 77 -12.84 5.71 32.25
CA GLN A 77 -11.61 6.36 32.72
C GLN A 77 -10.67 5.39 33.48
N GLN A 78 -10.72 4.11 33.14
CA GLN A 78 -9.99 3.04 33.82
C GLN A 78 -8.50 2.96 33.43
N PHE A 79 -8.11 3.59 32.34
CA PHE A 79 -6.74 3.61 31.88
C PHE A 79 -6.04 4.94 32.19
N PRO A 80 -4.73 4.94 32.41
CA PRO A 80 -3.95 6.15 32.26
C PRO A 80 -4.12 6.69 30.84
N GLN A 81 -3.95 8.00 30.65
CA GLN A 81 -4.09 8.61 29.33
C GLN A 81 -3.12 7.99 28.32
N HIS A 82 -3.67 7.47 27.25
CA HIS A 82 -2.93 6.93 26.10
C HIS A 82 -2.98 7.93 24.95
N ARG A 83 -1.86 8.01 24.24
CA ARG A 83 -1.73 8.82 23.03
C ARG A 83 -1.93 7.93 21.81
N ILE A 84 -2.96 8.22 21.04
CA ILE A 84 -3.33 7.44 19.87
C ILE A 84 -3.09 8.29 18.63
N ASN A 85 -2.16 7.87 17.78
CA ASN A 85 -1.99 8.43 16.44
C ASN A 85 -2.83 7.58 15.49
N VAL A 86 -3.85 8.18 14.92
CA VAL A 86 -4.78 7.51 14.02
C VAL A 86 -4.43 7.87 12.59
N ILE A 87 -4.19 6.87 11.76
CA ILE A 87 -3.97 7.02 10.32
C ILE A 87 -5.16 6.41 9.59
N ASP A 88 -5.90 7.25 8.87
CA ASP A 88 -7.00 6.82 8.02
C ASP A 88 -6.46 6.48 6.64
N THR A 89 -6.68 5.23 6.18
CA THR A 89 -6.09 4.73 4.93
C THR A 89 -7.16 4.53 3.85
N PRO A 90 -6.82 4.75 2.55
CA PRO A 90 -7.73 4.44 1.46
C PRO A 90 -8.10 2.96 1.41
N GLY A 91 -9.30 2.67 0.93
CA GLY A 91 -9.77 1.30 0.69
C GLY A 91 -9.78 0.90 -0.80
N HIS A 92 -9.53 1.84 -1.70
CA HIS A 92 -9.58 1.60 -3.15
C HIS A 92 -8.25 1.08 -3.70
N VAL A 93 -8.32 0.15 -4.64
CA VAL A 93 -7.13 -0.51 -5.23
C VAL A 93 -6.16 0.44 -5.92
N ASP A 94 -6.65 1.52 -6.51
CA ASP A 94 -5.80 2.51 -7.18
C ASP A 94 -4.89 3.27 -6.20
N PHE A 95 -5.20 3.20 -4.90
CA PHE A 95 -4.42 3.84 -3.83
C PHE A 95 -3.61 2.85 -2.98
N THR A 96 -3.21 1.74 -3.57
CA THR A 96 -2.39 0.71 -2.91
C THR A 96 -1.14 1.28 -2.25
N VAL A 97 -0.53 2.30 -2.86
CA VAL A 97 0.64 2.99 -2.32
C VAL A 97 0.35 3.68 -0.99
N GLU A 98 -0.81 4.31 -0.85
CA GLU A 98 -1.20 4.94 0.42
C GLU A 98 -1.40 3.89 1.52
N VAL A 99 -1.91 2.73 1.17
CA VAL A 99 -2.03 1.58 2.09
C VAL A 99 -0.65 1.05 2.47
N GLU A 100 0.26 0.87 1.51
CA GLU A 100 1.65 0.47 1.75
C GLU A 100 2.37 1.43 2.71
N ARG A 101 2.27 2.73 2.46
CA ARG A 101 2.85 3.75 3.33
C ARG A 101 2.35 3.64 4.76
N SER A 102 1.04 3.50 4.90
CA SER A 102 0.40 3.39 6.21
C SER A 102 0.84 2.13 6.94
N MET A 103 0.75 0.97 6.29
CA MET A 103 1.12 -0.31 6.90
C MET A 103 2.59 -0.36 7.33
N ARG A 104 3.46 0.34 6.61
CA ARG A 104 4.90 0.40 6.94
C ARG A 104 5.19 1.13 8.25
N VAL A 105 4.41 2.15 8.58
CA VAL A 105 4.65 3.01 9.74
C VAL A 105 3.71 2.76 10.91
N LEU A 106 2.70 1.93 10.74
CA LEU A 106 1.78 1.53 11.79
C LEU A 106 2.40 0.48 12.71
N ASP A 107 2.01 0.50 13.97
CA ASP A 107 2.30 -0.56 14.93
C ASP A 107 1.15 -1.56 15.03
N GLY A 108 -0.07 -1.09 14.85
CA GLY A 108 -1.27 -1.92 14.84
C GLY A 108 -2.33 -1.38 13.90
N ALA A 109 -3.33 -2.17 13.62
CA ALA A 109 -4.43 -1.79 12.73
C ALA A 109 -5.79 -2.23 13.26
N VAL A 110 -6.81 -1.42 12.97
CA VAL A 110 -8.22 -1.77 13.11
C VAL A 110 -8.79 -2.01 11.73
N MET A 111 -9.21 -3.23 11.47
CA MET A 111 -9.83 -3.64 10.22
C MET A 111 -11.35 -3.55 10.36
N VAL A 112 -11.98 -2.66 9.62
CA VAL A 112 -13.42 -2.43 9.66
C VAL A 112 -14.11 -3.25 8.58
N TYR A 113 -15.06 -4.06 8.97
CA TYR A 113 -15.87 -4.90 8.07
C TYR A 113 -17.34 -4.50 8.17
N CYS A 114 -18.06 -4.64 7.07
CA CYS A 114 -19.50 -4.44 7.08
C CYS A 114 -20.21 -5.72 7.55
N ALA A 115 -21.11 -5.60 8.50
CA ALA A 115 -21.90 -6.73 9.02
C ALA A 115 -22.80 -7.38 7.96
N VAL A 116 -23.13 -6.66 6.91
CA VAL A 116 -23.96 -7.15 5.78
C VAL A 116 -23.07 -7.70 4.67
N GLY A 117 -22.11 -6.90 4.18
CA GLY A 117 -21.21 -7.27 3.08
C GLY A 117 -20.11 -8.27 3.48
N GLY A 118 -19.70 -8.25 4.74
CA GLY A 118 -18.65 -9.13 5.24
C GLY A 118 -17.27 -8.84 4.67
N VAL A 119 -16.50 -9.89 4.41
CA VAL A 119 -15.18 -9.81 3.78
C VAL A 119 -15.34 -9.68 2.28
N GLN A 120 -14.95 -8.54 1.74
CA GLN A 120 -15.00 -8.24 0.31
C GLN A 120 -13.62 -8.38 -0.35
N PRO A 121 -13.52 -8.43 -1.68
CA PRO A 121 -12.24 -8.55 -2.39
C PRO A 121 -11.20 -7.49 -2.00
N GLN A 122 -11.63 -6.25 -1.81
CA GLN A 122 -10.75 -5.17 -1.35
C GLN A 122 -10.21 -5.41 0.07
N SER A 123 -11.00 -6.04 0.93
CA SER A 123 -10.56 -6.44 2.27
C SER A 123 -9.40 -7.43 2.22
N GLU A 124 -9.42 -8.35 1.27
CA GLU A 124 -8.35 -9.33 1.08
C GLU A 124 -7.04 -8.67 0.66
N THR A 125 -7.09 -7.68 -0.22
CA THR A 125 -5.91 -6.93 -0.65
C THR A 125 -5.24 -6.21 0.52
N VAL A 126 -6.02 -5.47 1.30
CA VAL A 126 -5.52 -4.77 2.49
C VAL A 126 -4.98 -5.76 3.53
N TRP A 127 -5.64 -6.90 3.70
CA TRP A 127 -5.21 -7.96 4.61
C TRP A 127 -3.85 -8.54 4.23
N ARG A 128 -3.62 -8.80 2.94
CA ARG A 128 -2.31 -9.28 2.45
C ARG A 128 -1.20 -8.28 2.73
N GLN A 129 -1.47 -6.99 2.57
CA GLN A 129 -0.49 -5.94 2.88
C GLN A 129 -0.18 -5.88 4.38
N ALA A 130 -1.18 -6.01 5.23
CA ALA A 130 -0.98 -6.10 6.67
C ALA A 130 -0.17 -7.34 7.08
N ASN A 131 -0.36 -8.47 6.40
CA ASN A 131 0.46 -9.66 6.59
C ASN A 131 1.91 -9.43 6.17
N LYS A 132 2.13 -8.76 5.04
CA LYS A 132 3.48 -8.44 4.53
C LYS A 132 4.32 -7.68 5.56
N TYR A 133 3.72 -6.74 6.27
CA TYR A 133 4.39 -5.94 7.30
C TYR A 133 4.19 -6.47 8.71
N GLU A 134 3.61 -7.65 8.87
CA GLU A 134 3.37 -8.31 10.16
C GLU A 134 2.67 -7.40 11.20
N VAL A 135 1.70 -6.63 10.74
CA VAL A 135 0.97 -5.67 11.59
C VAL A 135 -0.05 -6.38 12.44
N PRO A 136 0.04 -6.33 13.79
CA PRO A 136 -1.00 -6.84 14.68
C PRO A 136 -2.32 -6.11 14.46
N ARG A 137 -3.42 -6.85 14.53
CA ARG A 137 -4.74 -6.35 14.15
C ARG A 137 -5.84 -6.75 15.11
N ILE A 138 -6.84 -5.88 15.20
CA ILE A 138 -8.19 -6.21 15.70
C ILE A 138 -9.20 -5.93 14.59
N ALA A 139 -10.34 -6.56 14.63
CA ALA A 139 -11.42 -6.35 13.68
C ALA A 139 -12.60 -5.64 14.36
N PHE A 140 -13.27 -4.79 13.62
CA PHE A 140 -14.50 -4.13 14.03
C PHE A 140 -15.58 -4.37 12.97
N VAL A 141 -16.59 -5.16 13.33
CA VAL A 141 -17.73 -5.45 12.47
C VAL A 141 -18.75 -4.34 12.65
N ASN A 142 -18.78 -3.44 11.69
CA ASN A 142 -19.60 -2.22 11.68
C ASN A 142 -20.94 -2.45 10.98
N LYS A 143 -21.84 -1.51 11.14
CA LYS A 143 -23.17 -1.50 10.50
C LYS A 143 -24.09 -2.65 10.98
N MET A 144 -24.00 -3.01 12.25
CA MET A 144 -24.86 -4.01 12.85
C MET A 144 -26.35 -3.62 12.85
N ASP A 145 -26.64 -2.33 12.66
CA ASP A 145 -28.00 -1.77 12.56
C ASP A 145 -28.67 -1.97 11.20
N ARG A 146 -27.93 -2.42 10.19
CA ARG A 146 -28.47 -2.57 8.84
C ARG A 146 -29.14 -3.92 8.61
N THR A 147 -30.15 -3.92 7.73
CA THR A 147 -30.85 -5.13 7.31
C THR A 147 -29.89 -6.13 6.67
N GLY A 148 -29.92 -7.38 7.14
CA GLY A 148 -29.01 -8.44 6.71
C GLY A 148 -27.72 -8.52 7.55
N ALA A 149 -27.57 -7.71 8.60
CA ALA A 149 -26.40 -7.77 9.46
C ALA A 149 -26.27 -9.10 10.18
N ASN A 150 -25.10 -9.73 10.12
CA ASN A 150 -24.82 -11.00 10.78
C ASN A 150 -23.34 -11.04 11.22
N PHE A 151 -23.10 -10.85 12.50
CA PHE A 151 -21.78 -10.83 13.10
C PHE A 151 -21.02 -12.16 12.96
N LEU A 152 -21.65 -13.26 13.30
CA LEU A 152 -20.99 -14.59 13.30
C LEU A 152 -20.65 -15.03 11.87
N ARG A 153 -21.45 -14.64 10.87
CA ARG A 153 -21.12 -14.88 9.47
C ARG A 153 -19.83 -14.17 9.07
N VAL A 154 -19.65 -12.92 9.50
CA VAL A 154 -18.41 -12.17 9.22
C VAL A 154 -17.21 -12.80 9.91
N VAL A 155 -17.35 -13.24 11.15
CA VAL A 155 -16.31 -13.99 11.88
C VAL A 155 -15.90 -15.25 11.11
N GLU A 156 -16.86 -16.01 10.61
CA GLU A 156 -16.59 -17.20 9.80
C GLU A 156 -15.89 -16.86 8.48
N GLN A 157 -16.27 -15.76 7.83
CA GLN A 157 -15.60 -15.29 6.61
C GLN A 157 -14.15 -14.86 6.87
N LEU A 158 -13.85 -14.26 8.01
CA LEU A 158 -12.48 -13.97 8.42
C LEU A 158 -11.62 -15.24 8.47
N LYS A 159 -12.18 -16.33 8.98
CA LYS A 159 -11.50 -17.63 9.04
C LYS A 159 -11.34 -18.26 7.67
N THR A 160 -12.40 -18.32 6.88
CA THR A 160 -12.44 -19.06 5.62
C THR A 160 -11.79 -18.30 4.47
N ARG A 161 -11.99 -17.00 4.36
CA ARG A 161 -11.48 -16.19 3.24
C ARG A 161 -10.11 -15.57 3.51
N LEU A 162 -9.84 -15.16 4.75
CA LEU A 162 -8.57 -14.50 5.09
C LEU A 162 -7.58 -15.46 5.79
N GLY A 163 -8.01 -16.66 6.14
CA GLY A 163 -7.20 -17.61 6.92
C GLY A 163 -6.87 -17.10 8.32
N ALA A 164 -7.66 -16.15 8.84
CA ALA A 164 -7.43 -15.54 10.13
C ALA A 164 -7.97 -16.41 11.25
N ASN A 165 -7.24 -16.48 12.36
CA ASN A 165 -7.74 -17.08 13.60
C ASN A 165 -8.57 -16.01 14.35
N ALA A 166 -9.80 -15.80 13.89
CA ALA A 166 -10.71 -14.79 14.42
C ALA A 166 -11.39 -15.26 15.69
N VAL A 167 -11.25 -14.48 16.76
CA VAL A 167 -11.80 -14.79 18.08
C VAL A 167 -12.70 -13.64 18.52
N PRO A 168 -14.01 -13.83 18.64
CA PRO A 168 -14.91 -12.79 19.14
C PRO A 168 -14.56 -12.36 20.56
N LEU A 169 -14.37 -11.07 20.75
CA LEU A 169 -14.20 -10.42 22.05
C LEU A 169 -15.55 -10.03 22.65
N GLN A 170 -16.52 -9.81 21.78
CA GLN A 170 -17.86 -9.36 22.07
C GLN A 170 -18.87 -10.13 21.22
N LEU A 171 -20.12 -10.16 21.67
CA LEU A 171 -21.27 -10.54 20.86
C LEU A 171 -22.25 -9.37 20.76
N PRO A 172 -22.90 -9.15 19.60
CA PRO A 172 -23.91 -8.10 19.48
C PRO A 172 -25.21 -8.49 20.23
N ILE A 173 -25.85 -7.49 20.82
CA ILE A 173 -27.18 -7.62 21.39
C ILE A 173 -28.20 -7.27 20.31
N GLY A 174 -28.79 -8.29 19.71
CA GLY A 174 -29.66 -8.14 18.56
C GLY A 174 -28.90 -7.84 17.26
N ALA A 175 -29.65 -7.62 16.21
CA ALA A 175 -29.14 -7.25 14.89
C ALA A 175 -30.19 -6.38 14.19
N GLU A 176 -29.77 -5.67 13.13
CA GLU A 176 -30.65 -4.79 12.35
C GLU A 176 -31.27 -3.70 13.24
N GLU A 177 -32.56 -3.46 13.14
CA GLU A 177 -33.25 -2.47 13.97
C GLU A 177 -33.26 -2.79 15.47
N ASN A 178 -33.02 -4.05 15.83
CA ASN A 178 -32.97 -4.52 17.22
C ASN A 178 -31.57 -4.47 17.85
N PHE A 179 -30.56 -3.97 17.11
CA PHE A 179 -29.23 -3.81 17.64
C PHE A 179 -29.17 -2.70 18.69
N THR A 180 -28.85 -3.05 19.93
CA THR A 180 -28.89 -2.11 21.07
C THR A 180 -27.53 -1.92 21.75
N GLY A 181 -26.64 -2.88 21.66
CA GLY A 181 -25.34 -2.85 22.32
C GLY A 181 -24.57 -4.13 22.11
N VAL A 182 -23.59 -4.38 22.97
CA VAL A 182 -22.72 -5.56 22.90
C VAL A 182 -22.61 -6.23 24.27
N VAL A 183 -22.31 -7.53 24.27
CA VAL A 183 -21.90 -8.25 25.48
C VAL A 183 -20.40 -8.37 25.47
N ASP A 184 -19.75 -7.85 26.51
CA ASP A 184 -18.33 -8.08 26.77
C ASP A 184 -18.14 -9.51 27.31
N LEU A 185 -17.52 -10.39 26.51
CA LEU A 185 -17.35 -11.79 26.85
C LEU A 185 -16.31 -12.04 27.95
N ILE A 186 -15.45 -11.09 28.26
CA ILE A 186 -14.51 -11.22 29.38
C ILE A 186 -15.22 -10.92 30.69
N LYS A 187 -15.96 -9.83 30.77
CA LYS A 187 -16.69 -9.41 31.97
C LYS A 187 -18.05 -10.12 32.12
N MET A 188 -18.56 -10.68 31.05
CA MET A 188 -19.94 -11.21 30.98
C MET A 188 -20.98 -10.18 31.41
N LYS A 189 -20.86 -8.99 30.84
CA LYS A 189 -21.79 -7.87 31.04
C LYS A 189 -22.23 -7.30 29.70
N ALA A 190 -23.48 -6.93 29.61
CA ALA A 190 -24.03 -6.19 28.50
C ALA A 190 -23.68 -4.70 28.63
N ILE A 191 -23.29 -4.08 27.53
CA ILE A 191 -23.00 -2.67 27.42
C ILE A 191 -24.04 -2.04 26.50
N ASN A 192 -24.81 -1.08 27.02
CA ASN A 192 -25.79 -0.34 26.26
C ASN A 192 -25.43 1.14 26.27
N TRP A 193 -25.33 1.76 25.10
CA TRP A 193 -25.04 3.18 24.96
C TRP A 193 -26.32 4.00 24.86
N ASN A 194 -26.30 5.18 25.45
CA ASN A 194 -27.46 6.10 25.48
C ASN A 194 -27.55 6.83 24.11
N GLU A 195 -28.64 6.62 23.39
CA GLU A 195 -28.89 7.31 22.12
C GLU A 195 -29.15 8.81 22.27
N ALA A 196 -29.71 9.24 23.38
CA ALA A 196 -30.09 10.63 23.63
C ALA A 196 -28.87 11.58 23.71
N ASP A 197 -27.70 11.07 24.12
CA ASP A 197 -26.47 11.84 24.22
C ASP A 197 -25.40 11.40 23.20
N GLN A 198 -25.83 10.82 22.11
CA GLN A 198 -24.95 10.32 21.04
C GLN A 198 -23.94 9.28 21.51
N GLY A 199 -24.32 8.43 22.44
CA GLY A 199 -23.48 7.36 22.97
C GLY A 199 -22.42 7.81 23.97
N MET A 200 -22.46 9.05 24.46
CA MET A 200 -21.49 9.55 25.44
C MET A 200 -21.57 8.85 26.79
N THR A 201 -22.77 8.44 27.19
CA THR A 201 -23.01 7.65 28.41
C THR A 201 -23.43 6.22 28.06
N PHE A 202 -23.14 5.30 28.95
CA PHE A 202 -23.44 3.89 28.79
C PHE A 202 -23.77 3.25 30.14
N THR A 203 -24.42 2.08 30.10
CA THR A 203 -24.72 1.26 31.26
C THR A 203 -24.17 -0.13 31.12
N TYR A 204 -23.69 -0.72 32.23
CA TYR A 204 -23.42 -2.15 32.32
C TYR A 204 -24.65 -2.84 32.92
N GLU A 205 -25.10 -3.89 32.24
CA GLU A 205 -26.24 -4.68 32.63
C GLU A 205 -25.88 -6.17 32.63
N ASP A 206 -26.72 -7.00 33.21
CA ASP A 206 -26.55 -8.44 33.11
C ASP A 206 -26.77 -8.92 31.66
N VAL A 207 -26.14 -10.02 31.32
CA VAL A 207 -26.32 -10.64 29.99
C VAL A 207 -27.80 -10.96 29.80
N PRO A 208 -28.43 -10.58 28.68
CA PRO A 208 -29.83 -10.95 28.40
C PRO A 208 -30.02 -12.46 28.48
N ALA A 209 -31.12 -12.87 29.11
CA ALA A 209 -31.40 -14.30 29.36
C ALA A 209 -31.40 -15.14 28.10
N ASN A 210 -31.86 -14.61 26.97
CA ASN A 210 -31.89 -15.28 25.67
C ASN A 210 -30.50 -15.42 25.03
N MET A 211 -29.49 -14.73 25.53
CA MET A 211 -28.11 -14.79 25.04
C MET A 211 -27.17 -15.54 25.98
N GLN A 212 -27.63 -15.94 27.16
CA GLN A 212 -26.76 -16.51 28.18
C GLN A 212 -25.99 -17.73 27.69
N ALA A 213 -26.64 -18.66 27.02
CA ALA A 213 -26.01 -19.87 26.49
C ALA A 213 -24.97 -19.57 25.42
N ASP A 214 -25.31 -18.70 24.48
CA ASP A 214 -24.39 -18.29 23.39
C ASP A 214 -23.18 -17.54 23.96
N CYS A 215 -23.39 -16.64 24.92
CA CYS A 215 -22.30 -15.91 25.55
C CYS A 215 -21.37 -16.82 26.35
N GLU A 216 -21.89 -17.84 27.03
CA GLU A 216 -21.08 -18.82 27.74
C GLU A 216 -20.22 -19.66 26.77
N GLU A 217 -20.79 -20.08 25.65
CA GLU A 217 -20.08 -20.83 24.60
C GLU A 217 -18.94 -20.00 24.00
N TRP A 218 -19.22 -18.77 23.61
CA TRP A 218 -18.21 -17.90 23.02
C TRP A 218 -17.19 -17.37 24.02
N ARG A 219 -17.58 -17.20 25.29
CA ARG A 219 -16.61 -16.95 26.37
C ARG A 219 -15.64 -18.13 26.52
N GLN A 220 -16.12 -19.34 26.48
CA GLN A 220 -15.27 -20.53 26.55
C GLN A 220 -14.27 -20.54 25.38
N ASN A 221 -14.72 -20.24 24.16
CA ASN A 221 -13.85 -20.08 22.99
C ASN A 221 -12.77 -19.02 23.22
N LEU A 222 -13.12 -17.87 23.78
CA LEU A 222 -12.20 -16.80 24.11
C LEU A 222 -11.17 -17.20 25.16
N VAL A 223 -11.60 -17.87 26.22
CA VAL A 223 -10.73 -18.34 27.31
C VAL A 223 -9.77 -19.43 26.81
N GLU A 224 -10.21 -20.32 25.95
CA GLU A 224 -9.34 -21.31 25.28
C GLU A 224 -8.27 -20.62 24.44
N ALA A 225 -8.63 -19.61 23.65
CA ALA A 225 -7.69 -18.84 22.88
C ALA A 225 -6.64 -18.14 23.78
N ALA A 226 -7.05 -17.63 24.93
CA ALA A 226 -6.14 -17.07 25.92
C ALA A 226 -5.22 -18.14 26.54
N ALA A 227 -5.76 -19.31 26.89
CA ALA A 227 -5.01 -20.40 27.49
C ALA A 227 -3.90 -20.94 26.58
N GLU A 228 -4.09 -20.90 25.28
CA GLU A 228 -3.08 -21.33 24.29
C GLU A 228 -1.83 -20.42 24.25
N ALA A 229 -1.81 -19.30 24.94
CA ALA A 229 -0.67 -18.40 24.99
C ALA A 229 0.53 -19.00 25.75
N SER A 230 0.29 -19.87 26.72
CA SER A 230 1.35 -20.53 27.51
C SER A 230 0.92 -21.89 28.03
N GLU A 231 1.90 -22.75 28.30
CA GLU A 231 1.65 -24.08 28.92
C GLU A 231 1.02 -23.94 30.31
N GLU A 232 1.48 -22.97 31.10
CA GLU A 232 0.97 -22.69 32.44
C GLU A 232 -0.54 -22.38 32.45
N LEU A 233 -0.98 -21.48 31.55
CA LEU A 233 -2.39 -21.13 31.41
C LEU A 233 -3.22 -22.30 30.87
N MET A 234 -2.66 -23.10 29.96
CA MET A 234 -3.32 -24.26 29.42
C MET A 234 -3.52 -25.35 30.50
N GLU A 235 -2.51 -25.61 31.32
CA GLU A 235 -2.62 -26.53 32.45
C GLU A 235 -3.68 -26.08 33.46
N LYS A 236 -3.70 -24.79 33.77
CA LYS A 236 -4.71 -24.20 34.66
C LYS A 236 -6.12 -24.34 34.10
N TYR A 237 -6.32 -24.08 32.83
CA TYR A 237 -7.60 -24.20 32.14
C TYR A 237 -8.07 -25.65 32.07
N LEU A 238 -7.22 -26.59 31.67
CA LEU A 238 -7.53 -28.04 31.60
C LEU A 238 -7.76 -28.66 32.99
N GLY A 239 -7.15 -28.07 34.02
CA GLY A 239 -7.37 -28.47 35.41
C GLY A 239 -8.70 -27.99 35.99
N GLY A 240 -9.51 -27.26 35.23
CA GLY A 240 -10.80 -26.75 35.64
C GLY A 240 -10.76 -25.51 36.51
N GLU A 241 -9.60 -24.86 36.61
CA GLU A 241 -9.47 -23.57 37.27
C GLU A 241 -9.86 -22.42 36.33
N ASP A 242 -10.56 -21.42 36.85
CA ASP A 242 -10.91 -20.23 36.10
C ASP A 242 -9.68 -19.33 35.92
N LEU A 243 -9.48 -18.81 34.69
CA LEU A 243 -8.52 -17.76 34.44
C LEU A 243 -9.07 -16.40 34.92
N THR A 244 -8.23 -15.58 35.54
CA THR A 244 -8.61 -14.23 35.92
C THR A 244 -8.78 -13.34 34.70
N GLU A 245 -9.52 -12.23 34.85
CA GLU A 245 -9.67 -11.22 33.79
C GLU A 245 -8.29 -10.70 33.31
N GLU A 246 -7.38 -10.43 34.23
CA GLU A 246 -6.01 -9.96 33.92
C GLU A 246 -5.21 -11.02 33.15
N GLU A 247 -5.30 -12.29 33.54
CA GLU A 247 -4.65 -13.40 32.84
C GLU A 247 -5.18 -13.53 31.40
N ILE A 248 -6.51 -13.45 31.23
CA ILE A 248 -7.16 -13.52 29.92
C ILE A 248 -6.68 -12.35 29.03
N LYS A 249 -6.75 -11.13 29.51
CA LYS A 249 -6.35 -9.94 28.76
C LYS A 249 -4.88 -9.95 28.39
N SER A 250 -4.01 -10.28 29.34
CA SER A 250 -2.56 -10.38 29.08
C SER A 250 -2.22 -11.45 28.05
N ALA A 251 -2.84 -12.62 28.15
CA ALA A 251 -2.64 -13.73 27.22
C ALA A 251 -3.15 -13.40 25.81
N LEU A 252 -4.34 -12.82 25.70
CA LEU A 252 -4.88 -12.38 24.41
C LEU A 252 -4.00 -11.30 23.77
N ARG A 253 -3.53 -10.34 24.55
CA ARG A 253 -2.59 -9.32 24.06
C ARG A 253 -1.32 -9.96 23.49
N GLN A 254 -0.72 -10.90 24.22
CA GLN A 254 0.48 -11.63 23.75
C GLN A 254 0.23 -12.27 22.39
N ARG A 255 -0.89 -12.93 22.21
CA ARG A 255 -1.22 -13.60 20.94
C ARG A 255 -1.56 -12.64 19.81
N VAL A 256 -2.22 -11.51 20.11
CA VAL A 256 -2.47 -10.44 19.12
C VAL A 256 -1.15 -9.83 18.66
N LEU A 257 -0.24 -9.51 19.58
CA LEU A 257 1.07 -8.95 19.25
C LEU A 257 1.93 -9.91 18.40
N ALA A 258 1.78 -11.22 18.60
CA ALA A 258 2.41 -12.24 17.78
C ALA A 258 1.69 -12.52 16.46
N SER A 259 0.59 -11.83 16.17
CA SER A 259 -0.26 -12.04 15.01
C SER A 259 -0.84 -13.48 14.90
N GLU A 260 -0.99 -14.16 16.03
CA GLU A 260 -1.55 -15.51 16.09
C GLU A 260 -3.08 -15.53 16.08
N ILE A 261 -3.71 -14.49 16.62
CA ILE A 261 -5.16 -14.32 16.67
C ILE A 261 -5.57 -12.90 16.25
N ILE A 262 -6.82 -12.78 15.84
CA ILE A 262 -7.50 -11.51 15.59
C ILE A 262 -8.71 -11.43 16.51
N LEU A 263 -8.74 -10.45 17.40
CA LEU A 263 -9.90 -10.21 18.24
C LEU A 263 -10.95 -9.43 17.45
N VAL A 264 -12.20 -9.85 17.52
CA VAL A 264 -13.29 -9.29 16.74
C VAL A 264 -14.25 -8.58 17.67
N THR A 265 -14.48 -7.30 17.41
CA THR A 265 -15.46 -6.43 18.07
C THR A 265 -16.59 -6.12 17.11
N CYS A 266 -17.66 -5.53 17.57
CA CYS A 266 -18.80 -5.16 16.75
C CYS A 266 -19.47 -3.87 17.21
N GLY A 267 -20.25 -3.27 16.32
CA GLY A 267 -20.97 -2.07 16.62
C GLY A 267 -21.65 -1.45 15.40
N SER A 268 -22.14 -0.24 15.61
CA SER A 268 -22.61 0.64 14.54
C SER A 268 -22.10 2.05 14.83
N ALA A 269 -21.10 2.47 14.07
CA ALA A 269 -20.55 3.82 14.20
C ALA A 269 -21.62 4.89 13.92
N PHE A 270 -22.43 4.67 12.90
CA PHE A 270 -23.54 5.58 12.57
C PHE A 270 -24.53 5.75 13.71
N LYS A 271 -24.87 4.69 14.40
CA LYS A 271 -25.77 4.70 15.56
C LYS A 271 -25.09 4.99 16.91
N ASN A 272 -23.80 5.34 16.87
CA ASN A 272 -23.01 5.69 18.05
C ASN A 272 -22.91 4.55 19.09
N LYS A 273 -22.76 3.32 18.63
CA LYS A 273 -22.67 2.11 19.47
C LYS A 273 -21.43 1.31 19.17
N GLY A 274 -20.65 1.00 20.18
CA GLY A 274 -19.54 0.06 20.10
C GLY A 274 -18.16 0.67 19.80
N VAL A 275 -18.07 1.91 19.36
CA VAL A 275 -16.77 2.54 19.00
C VAL A 275 -15.87 2.73 20.23
N GLN A 276 -16.43 3.15 21.36
CA GLN A 276 -15.65 3.33 22.59
C GLN A 276 -15.10 1.99 23.11
N ALA A 277 -15.87 0.92 23.04
CA ALA A 277 -15.41 -0.42 23.40
C ALA A 277 -14.29 -0.89 22.47
N MET A 278 -14.35 -0.56 21.19
CA MET A 278 -13.26 -0.79 20.26
C MET A 278 -12.00 0.00 20.63
N LEU A 279 -12.13 1.26 21.04
CA LEU A 279 -10.99 2.06 21.53
C LEU A 279 -10.35 1.46 22.78
N ASP A 280 -11.15 0.93 23.68
CA ASP A 280 -10.63 0.19 24.84
C ASP A 280 -9.82 -1.05 24.38
N ALA A 281 -10.32 -1.77 23.37
CA ALA A 281 -9.60 -2.91 22.78
C ALA A 281 -8.28 -2.48 22.11
N VAL A 282 -8.23 -1.32 21.48
CA VAL A 282 -7.00 -0.74 20.92
C VAL A 282 -5.95 -0.55 22.02
N VAL A 283 -6.35 0.04 23.14
CA VAL A 283 -5.43 0.24 24.27
C VAL A 283 -4.97 -1.07 24.88
N GLU A 284 -5.87 -2.03 25.05
CA GLU A 284 -5.60 -3.29 25.75
C GLU A 284 -4.83 -4.31 24.92
N TYR A 285 -5.00 -4.34 23.59
CA TYR A 285 -4.52 -5.43 22.76
C TYR A 285 -3.57 -5.03 21.63
N LEU A 286 -3.59 -3.80 21.14
CA LEU A 286 -2.69 -3.36 20.11
C LEU A 286 -1.35 -2.88 20.66
N PRO A 287 -0.25 -2.98 19.89
CA PRO A 287 1.09 -2.73 20.40
C PRO A 287 1.38 -1.24 20.63
N ALA A 288 2.24 -1.00 21.63
CA ALA A 288 3.03 0.22 21.73
C ALA A 288 4.27 0.13 20.83
N PRO A 289 4.95 1.24 20.53
CA PRO A 289 6.20 1.20 19.76
C PRO A 289 7.28 0.28 20.36
N THR A 290 7.27 0.10 21.69
CA THR A 290 8.19 -0.80 22.42
C THR A 290 7.84 -2.28 22.31
N ASP A 291 6.62 -2.62 21.91
CA ASP A 291 6.16 -4.01 21.79
C ASP A 291 6.50 -4.62 20.41
N ILE A 292 6.89 -3.80 19.45
CA ILE A 292 7.30 -4.26 18.13
C ILE A 292 8.80 -4.50 18.07
N PRO A 293 9.28 -5.39 17.18
CA PRO A 293 10.71 -5.59 17.00
C PRO A 293 11.43 -4.29 16.62
N ALA A 294 12.71 -4.18 16.97
CA ALA A 294 13.56 -3.08 16.53
C ALA A 294 13.54 -2.99 15.00
N ILE A 295 13.45 -1.75 14.48
CA ILE A 295 13.47 -1.56 13.03
C ILE A 295 14.83 -1.90 12.48
N LYS A 296 14.85 -2.67 11.40
CA LYS A 296 16.07 -3.07 10.69
C LYS A 296 16.49 -2.02 9.67
N GLY A 297 17.78 -2.00 9.38
CA GLY A 297 18.34 -1.14 8.37
C GLY A 297 19.72 -1.60 7.96
N ILE A 298 20.37 -0.82 7.10
CA ILE A 298 21.70 -1.07 6.57
C ILE A 298 22.63 0.06 6.99
N ASN A 299 23.72 -0.31 7.66
CA ASN A 299 24.78 0.62 8.03
C ASN A 299 25.61 1.05 6.81
N PRO A 300 26.42 2.13 6.90
CA PRO A 300 27.27 2.57 5.80
C PRO A 300 28.30 1.54 5.31
N ASP A 301 28.68 0.60 6.17
CA ASP A 301 29.58 -0.52 5.86
C ASP A 301 28.87 -1.74 5.24
N GLU A 302 27.61 -1.57 4.85
CA GLU A 302 26.73 -2.60 4.26
C GLU A 302 26.34 -3.74 5.25
N THR A 303 26.68 -3.61 6.53
CA THR A 303 26.21 -4.55 7.55
C THR A 303 24.78 -4.25 7.98
N GLU A 304 24.07 -5.27 8.45
CA GLU A 304 22.75 -5.08 9.03
C GLU A 304 22.85 -4.29 10.34
N GLY A 305 21.95 -3.35 10.52
CA GLY A 305 21.80 -2.56 11.73
C GLY A 305 20.38 -2.54 12.21
N GLU A 306 20.18 -2.11 13.43
CA GLU A 306 18.84 -1.95 13.99
C GLU A 306 18.74 -0.74 14.90
N ARG A 307 17.53 -0.24 15.09
CA ARG A 307 17.21 0.83 16.04
C ARG A 307 16.02 0.43 16.89
N HIS A 308 16.16 0.59 18.19
CA HIS A 308 15.11 0.34 19.16
C HIS A 308 14.30 1.60 19.44
N ALA A 309 13.05 1.43 19.86
CA ALA A 309 12.16 2.52 20.24
C ALA A 309 12.59 3.12 21.60
N SER A 310 13.65 3.91 21.60
CA SER A 310 14.23 4.56 22.78
C SER A 310 14.68 5.98 22.45
N ASP A 311 14.40 6.92 23.34
CA ASP A 311 14.86 8.31 23.20
C ASP A 311 16.38 8.44 23.31
N GLU A 312 17.06 7.48 23.94
CA GLU A 312 18.49 7.48 24.17
C GLU A 312 19.31 6.96 22.99
N GLU A 313 18.68 6.23 22.05
CA GLU A 313 19.35 5.82 20.85
C GLU A 313 19.54 6.97 19.84
N PRO A 314 20.47 6.83 18.89
CA PRO A 314 20.62 7.82 17.83
C PRO A 314 19.32 8.02 17.05
N PHE A 315 19.04 9.27 16.70
CA PHE A 315 17.83 9.60 15.93
C PHE A 315 17.78 8.85 14.61
N SER A 316 16.64 8.24 14.35
CA SER A 316 16.29 7.66 13.05
C SER A 316 14.81 7.81 12.78
N SER A 317 14.48 8.14 11.56
CA SER A 317 13.09 8.31 11.11
C SER A 317 12.92 7.92 9.66
N LEU A 318 11.69 7.64 9.29
CA LEU A 318 11.30 7.33 7.92
C LEU A 318 10.32 8.38 7.43
N ALA A 319 10.63 9.04 6.32
CA ALA A 319 9.70 9.90 5.60
C ALA A 319 8.76 9.00 4.80
N PHE A 320 7.49 8.98 5.18
CA PHE A 320 6.52 8.06 4.57
C PHE A 320 5.48 8.74 3.68
N LYS A 321 5.40 10.07 3.77
CA LYS A 321 4.46 10.83 2.94
C LYS A 321 4.95 12.26 2.75
N ILE A 322 4.80 12.77 1.54
CA ILE A 322 5.04 14.18 1.21
C ILE A 322 3.72 14.75 0.69
N ALA A 323 3.32 15.88 1.24
CA ALA A 323 2.13 16.60 0.82
C ALA A 323 2.48 18.05 0.52
N THR A 324 1.82 18.65 -0.45
CA THR A 324 1.95 20.08 -0.75
C THR A 324 0.80 20.83 -0.11
N ASP A 325 1.15 21.78 0.75
CA ASP A 325 0.18 22.65 1.40
C ASP A 325 0.22 24.05 0.76
N PRO A 326 -0.94 24.66 0.45
CA PRO A 326 -0.99 25.98 -0.20
C PRO A 326 -0.34 27.11 0.61
N PHE A 327 -0.29 26.98 1.94
CA PHE A 327 0.15 28.05 2.84
C PHE A 327 1.60 27.88 3.31
N VAL A 328 2.04 26.66 3.56
CA VAL A 328 3.36 26.38 4.13
C VAL A 328 4.31 25.66 3.19
N GLY A 329 3.85 25.26 2.02
CA GLY A 329 4.66 24.53 1.03
C GLY A 329 4.71 23.02 1.31
N ASN A 330 5.88 22.43 1.14
CA ASN A 330 6.03 20.98 1.32
C ASN A 330 5.98 20.57 2.79
N LEU A 331 5.10 19.60 3.08
CA LEU A 331 5.01 18.87 4.35
C LEU A 331 5.59 17.49 4.15
N THR A 332 6.59 17.13 4.94
CA THR A 332 7.14 15.78 4.98
C THR A 332 6.70 15.08 6.26
N PHE A 333 5.79 14.12 6.13
CA PHE A 333 5.37 13.28 7.25
C PHE A 333 6.42 12.23 7.54
N PHE A 334 6.82 12.11 8.80
CA PHE A 334 7.84 11.18 9.23
C PHE A 334 7.45 10.49 10.53
N ARG A 335 7.87 9.24 10.64
CA ARG A 335 7.81 8.50 11.91
C ARG A 335 9.20 8.40 12.51
N VAL A 336 9.32 8.74 13.77
CA VAL A 336 10.55 8.57 14.55
C VAL A 336 10.59 7.15 15.12
N TYR A 337 11.62 6.39 14.75
CA TYR A 337 11.82 5.03 15.26
C TYR A 337 12.76 5.01 16.47
N SER A 338 13.70 5.92 16.55
CA SER A 338 14.64 6.05 17.68
C SER A 338 15.07 7.48 17.87
N GLY A 339 15.49 7.81 19.09
CA GLY A 339 16.03 9.11 19.42
C GLY A 339 15.01 10.24 19.50
N VAL A 340 15.51 11.45 19.50
CA VAL A 340 14.72 12.70 19.58
C VAL A 340 15.22 13.68 18.54
N ILE A 341 14.31 14.33 17.85
CA ILE A 341 14.58 15.45 16.95
C ILE A 341 13.99 16.74 17.50
N ASN A 342 14.75 17.80 17.50
CA ASN A 342 14.30 19.14 17.89
C ASN A 342 14.16 20.04 16.67
N SER A 343 13.23 20.99 16.75
CA SER A 343 13.12 22.07 15.76
C SER A 343 14.46 22.81 15.65
N GLY A 344 14.96 22.97 14.44
CA GLY A 344 16.26 23.57 14.16
C GLY A 344 17.42 22.59 13.99
N ASP A 345 17.24 21.32 14.33
CA ASP A 345 18.28 20.31 14.17
C ASP A 345 18.58 19.98 12.70
N THR A 346 19.83 19.64 12.43
CA THR A 346 20.28 19.16 11.13
C THR A 346 20.45 17.65 11.16
N VAL A 347 19.91 16.96 10.18
CA VAL A 347 19.96 15.51 10.04
C VAL A 347 20.54 15.11 8.70
N LEU A 348 20.87 13.84 8.56
CA LEU A 348 21.32 13.24 7.31
C LEU A 348 20.16 12.51 6.63
N ASN A 349 19.91 12.83 5.36
CA ASN A 349 19.18 11.93 4.48
C ASN A 349 20.18 10.88 3.98
N SER A 350 20.18 9.72 4.61
CA SER A 350 21.17 8.66 4.35
C SER A 350 21.02 7.99 2.99
N VAL A 351 19.83 8.06 2.40
CA VAL A 351 19.57 7.52 1.06
C VAL A 351 20.21 8.39 -0.02
N ARG A 352 20.11 9.71 0.12
CA ARG A 352 20.59 10.71 -0.86
C ARG A 352 21.94 11.30 -0.50
N GLN A 353 22.48 10.98 0.68
CA GLN A 353 23.73 11.52 1.20
C GLN A 353 23.73 13.07 1.26
N LYS A 354 22.60 13.63 1.68
CA LYS A 354 22.41 15.07 1.84
C LYS A 354 21.99 15.42 3.24
N ARG A 355 22.42 16.59 3.71
CA ARG A 355 21.97 17.13 5.00
C ARG A 355 20.69 17.92 4.82
N GLU A 356 19.76 17.73 5.76
CA GLU A 356 18.47 18.43 5.83
C GLU A 356 18.31 19.10 7.19
N ARG A 357 17.71 20.27 7.21
CA ARG A 357 17.41 20.98 8.44
C ARG A 357 15.91 20.92 8.73
N PHE A 358 15.54 20.45 9.92
CA PHE A 358 14.20 20.51 10.45
C PHE A 358 13.93 21.90 11.03
N GLY A 359 13.55 22.85 10.18
CA GLY A 359 13.27 24.21 10.62
C GLY A 359 12.01 24.29 11.51
N ARG A 360 10.88 23.90 10.97
CA ARG A 360 9.58 23.86 11.67
C ARG A 360 9.04 22.45 11.65
N ILE A 361 8.50 22.04 12.79
CA ILE A 361 7.86 20.73 12.95
C ILE A 361 6.43 20.97 13.42
N VAL A 362 5.48 20.31 12.82
CA VAL A 362 4.06 20.42 13.14
C VAL A 362 3.45 19.06 13.46
N GLN A 363 2.47 19.08 14.36
CA GLN A 363 1.62 17.94 14.66
C GLN A 363 0.22 18.24 14.17
N MET A 364 -0.42 17.23 13.58
CA MET A 364 -1.76 17.35 13.07
C MET A 364 -2.78 16.95 14.13
N HIS A 365 -3.70 17.86 14.44
CA HIS A 365 -4.89 17.61 15.24
C HIS A 365 -6.11 17.85 14.36
N ALA A 366 -6.59 16.81 13.71
CA ALA A 366 -7.62 16.94 12.69
C ALA A 366 -7.18 17.90 11.55
N ASN A 367 -7.91 18.97 11.31
CA ASN A 367 -7.57 19.99 10.31
C ASN A 367 -6.66 21.11 10.86
N LYS A 368 -6.29 21.04 12.12
CA LYS A 368 -5.44 22.04 12.75
C LYS A 368 -4.00 21.56 12.81
N ARG A 369 -3.08 22.48 12.53
CA ARG A 369 -1.65 22.27 12.71
C ARG A 369 -1.21 22.94 13.99
N GLU A 370 -0.50 22.19 14.81
CA GLU A 370 0.14 22.71 16.01
C GLU A 370 1.66 22.64 15.83
N GLU A 371 2.33 23.76 15.99
CA GLU A 371 3.78 23.82 15.94
C GLU A 371 4.37 23.22 17.21
N ILE A 372 5.27 22.26 17.06
CA ILE A 372 5.92 21.57 18.16
C ILE A 372 7.44 21.74 18.11
N LYS A 373 8.09 21.62 19.27
CA LYS A 373 9.53 21.85 19.40
C LYS A 373 10.36 20.58 19.29
N GLU A 374 9.79 19.45 19.63
CA GLU A 374 10.48 18.15 19.61
C GLU A 374 9.55 17.00 19.22
N VAL A 375 10.13 15.96 18.64
CA VAL A 375 9.46 14.68 18.36
C VAL A 375 10.34 13.57 18.90
N ARG A 376 9.74 12.65 19.61
CA ARG A 376 10.43 11.55 20.28
C ARG A 376 10.16 10.21 19.61
N ALA A 377 11.00 9.21 19.95
CA ALA A 377 10.84 7.84 19.45
C ALA A 377 9.39 7.34 19.59
N GLY A 378 8.88 6.72 18.54
CA GLY A 378 7.52 6.18 18.47
C GLY A 378 6.46 7.17 18.03
N ASP A 379 6.79 8.44 17.79
CA ASP A 379 5.83 9.45 17.38
C ASP A 379 5.85 9.76 15.89
N ILE A 380 4.79 10.38 15.41
CA ILE A 380 4.58 10.79 14.04
C ILE A 380 4.35 12.30 14.00
N ALA A 381 5.04 12.99 13.11
CA ALA A 381 4.90 14.41 12.91
C ALA A 381 5.18 14.80 11.45
N ALA A 382 5.06 16.08 11.12
CA ALA A 382 5.39 16.61 9.82
C ALA A 382 6.44 17.72 9.92
N ALA A 383 7.43 17.70 9.02
CA ALA A 383 8.42 18.75 8.88
C ALA A 383 8.05 19.67 7.70
N ILE A 384 8.21 20.97 7.90
CA ILE A 384 7.95 21.97 6.88
C ILE A 384 9.26 22.35 6.20
N GLY A 385 9.25 22.38 4.86
CA GLY A 385 10.31 22.97 4.07
C GLY A 385 11.55 22.11 3.82
N LEU A 386 11.46 20.80 3.98
CA LEU A 386 12.52 19.89 3.54
C LEU A 386 12.58 19.89 2.01
N LYS A 387 13.78 20.02 1.43
CA LYS A 387 13.94 20.30 -0.01
C LYS A 387 14.13 19.05 -0.87
N ASP A 388 14.95 18.12 -0.41
CA ASP A 388 15.43 17.00 -1.22
C ASP A 388 14.98 15.63 -0.66
N VAL A 389 13.87 15.60 0.05
CA VAL A 389 13.33 14.38 0.65
C VAL A 389 12.22 13.81 -0.23
N THR A 390 12.27 12.51 -0.46
CA THR A 390 11.19 11.77 -1.12
C THR A 390 10.63 10.69 -0.19
N THR A 391 9.44 10.20 -0.51
CA THR A 391 8.80 9.12 0.26
C THR A 391 9.70 7.89 0.29
N GLY A 392 9.90 7.35 1.48
CA GLY A 392 10.78 6.20 1.74
C GLY A 392 12.20 6.56 2.15
N ASP A 393 12.57 7.85 2.12
CA ASP A 393 13.89 8.29 2.57
C ASP A 393 14.03 8.16 4.10
N THR A 394 15.23 7.82 4.54
CA THR A 394 15.59 7.79 5.95
C THR A 394 16.23 9.12 6.34
N LEU A 395 15.74 9.72 7.43
CA LEU A 395 16.33 10.90 8.05
C LEU A 395 16.88 10.49 9.42
N CYS A 396 18.18 10.60 9.60
CA CYS A 396 18.86 10.09 10.79
C CYS A 396 19.93 11.04 11.31
N ALA A 397 20.45 10.72 12.49
CA ALA A 397 21.58 11.44 13.08
C ALA A 397 22.82 11.34 12.17
N ILE A 398 23.51 12.45 11.99
CA ILE A 398 24.71 12.53 11.12
C ILE A 398 25.83 11.62 11.65
N GLU A 399 25.99 11.55 12.96
CA GLU A 399 26.99 10.75 13.65
C GLU A 399 26.71 9.24 13.67
N ALA A 400 25.48 8.82 13.38
CA ALA A 400 25.07 7.42 13.36
C ALA A 400 24.20 7.12 12.15
N PRO A 401 24.77 7.13 10.92
CA PRO A 401 24.01 6.91 9.71
C PRO A 401 23.44 5.49 9.63
N ILE A 402 22.22 5.37 9.15
CA ILE A 402 21.56 4.11 8.83
C ILE A 402 20.54 4.35 7.71
N ILE A 403 20.37 3.39 6.83
CA ILE A 403 19.27 3.36 5.88
C ILE A 403 18.26 2.35 6.40
N LEU A 404 17.11 2.83 6.87
CA LEU A 404 16.04 1.96 7.34
C LEU A 404 15.44 1.17 6.18
N GLU A 405 14.88 0.01 6.48
CA GLU A 405 14.19 -0.82 5.52
C GLU A 405 13.22 0.00 4.67
N ARG A 406 13.39 -0.07 3.35
CA ARG A 406 12.63 0.74 2.42
C ARG A 406 11.23 0.19 2.19
N MET A 407 10.32 1.10 1.83
CA MET A 407 9.04 0.72 1.26
C MET A 407 9.23 0.23 -0.18
N GLU A 408 8.52 -0.82 -0.54
CA GLU A 408 8.42 -1.29 -1.92
C GLU A 408 7.13 -0.71 -2.51
N PHE A 409 7.27 0.00 -3.63
CA PHE A 409 6.13 0.57 -4.32
C PHE A 409 5.89 -0.20 -5.62
N PRO A 410 4.62 -0.47 -5.96
CA PRO A 410 4.29 -1.13 -7.21
C PRO A 410 4.63 -0.23 -8.41
N GLU A 411 5.04 -0.86 -9.51
CA GLU A 411 5.27 -0.16 -10.76
C GLU A 411 3.94 0.30 -11.37
N PRO A 412 3.88 1.51 -11.96
CA PRO A 412 2.71 1.96 -12.68
C PRO A 412 2.38 1.02 -13.86
N VAL A 413 1.11 0.82 -14.10
CA VAL A 413 0.64 -0.13 -15.13
C VAL A 413 -0.14 0.52 -16.27
N ILE A 414 -0.55 1.77 -16.11
CA ILE A 414 -1.35 2.53 -17.09
C ILE A 414 -0.72 3.90 -17.31
N SER A 415 -0.75 4.37 -18.56
CA SER A 415 -0.20 5.66 -18.96
C SER A 415 -1.19 6.46 -19.80
N VAL A 416 -1.16 7.78 -19.68
CA VAL A 416 -1.89 8.70 -20.54
C VAL A 416 -0.97 9.85 -20.98
N ALA A 417 -1.17 10.34 -22.19
CA ALA A 417 -0.55 11.56 -22.64
C ALA A 417 -1.31 12.78 -22.09
N VAL A 418 -0.60 13.77 -21.60
CA VAL A 418 -1.18 15.04 -21.16
C VAL A 418 -0.57 16.19 -21.93
N GLU A 419 -1.42 17.11 -22.36
CA GLU A 419 -1.05 18.27 -23.15
C GLU A 419 -1.65 19.52 -22.52
N PRO A 420 -0.84 20.59 -22.25
CA PRO A 420 -1.39 21.82 -21.72
C PRO A 420 -2.32 22.47 -22.74
N LYS A 421 -3.43 23.05 -22.30
CA LYS A 421 -4.38 23.75 -23.19
C LYS A 421 -3.80 25.01 -23.79
N THR A 422 -2.87 25.67 -23.11
CA THR A 422 -2.21 26.88 -23.56
C THR A 422 -0.70 26.79 -23.36
N LYS A 423 0.07 27.60 -24.13
CA LYS A 423 1.53 27.68 -23.96
C LYS A 423 1.93 28.22 -22.57
N ALA A 424 1.12 29.06 -21.98
CA ALA A 424 1.35 29.58 -20.63
C ALA A 424 1.23 28.50 -19.56
N ASP A 425 0.44 27.47 -19.82
CA ASP A 425 0.25 26.35 -18.88
C ASP A 425 1.38 25.31 -18.94
N GLN A 426 2.26 25.35 -19.94
CA GLN A 426 3.30 24.35 -20.13
C GLN A 426 4.31 24.32 -18.97
N GLU A 427 4.82 25.48 -18.55
CA GLU A 427 5.74 25.57 -17.42
C GLU A 427 5.04 25.21 -16.10
N LYS A 428 3.81 25.68 -15.91
CA LYS A 428 2.99 25.37 -14.74
C LYS A 428 2.69 23.87 -14.66
N MET A 429 2.40 23.25 -15.78
CA MET A 429 2.15 21.81 -15.86
C MET A 429 3.39 21.00 -15.44
N GLY A 430 4.57 21.36 -15.95
CA GLY A 430 5.83 20.72 -15.56
C GLY A 430 6.10 20.81 -14.06
N LEU A 431 5.89 21.98 -13.46
CA LEU A 431 6.04 22.18 -12.01
C LEU A 431 5.00 21.38 -11.21
N ALA A 432 3.75 21.41 -11.65
CA ALA A 432 2.66 20.68 -11.00
C ALA A 432 2.91 19.17 -11.02
N LEU A 433 3.25 18.60 -12.18
CA LEU A 433 3.55 17.18 -12.33
C LEU A 433 4.79 16.78 -11.53
N GLY A 434 5.81 17.60 -11.48
CA GLY A 434 7.00 17.36 -10.67
C GLY A 434 6.69 17.28 -9.19
N ARG A 435 5.84 18.15 -8.66
CA ARG A 435 5.39 18.12 -7.27
C ARG A 435 4.53 16.90 -6.95
N LEU A 436 3.60 16.57 -7.83
CA LEU A 436 2.75 15.41 -7.67
C LEU A 436 3.55 14.09 -7.70
N ALA A 437 4.57 14.02 -8.55
CA ALA A 437 5.50 12.88 -8.59
C ALA A 437 6.35 12.75 -7.31
N GLN A 438 6.69 13.86 -6.65
CA GLN A 438 7.37 13.82 -5.34
C GLN A 438 6.47 13.30 -4.22
N GLU A 439 5.18 13.61 -4.29
CA GLU A 439 4.20 13.15 -3.29
C GLU A 439 3.88 11.65 -3.44
N ASP A 440 3.86 11.15 -4.66
CA ASP A 440 3.38 9.81 -4.98
C ASP A 440 4.42 9.00 -5.77
N PRO A 441 5.11 8.06 -5.15
CA PRO A 441 6.12 7.23 -5.81
C PRO A 441 5.57 6.25 -6.86
N SER A 442 4.26 5.99 -6.88
CA SER A 442 3.62 5.19 -7.92
C SER A 442 3.19 6.00 -9.14
N PHE A 443 3.30 7.32 -9.04
CA PHE A 443 3.03 8.23 -10.14
C PHE A 443 4.34 8.66 -10.81
N ARG A 444 4.43 8.49 -12.12
CA ARG A 444 5.63 8.84 -12.89
C ARG A 444 5.30 9.76 -14.04
N VAL A 445 6.25 10.62 -14.36
CA VAL A 445 6.18 11.59 -15.47
C VAL A 445 7.41 11.41 -16.32
N HIS A 446 7.24 11.30 -17.62
CA HIS A 446 8.35 11.36 -18.59
C HIS A 446 7.90 12.02 -19.88
N THR A 447 8.86 12.52 -20.64
CA THR A 447 8.62 13.04 -21.99
C THR A 447 8.98 11.95 -22.99
N ASP A 448 8.06 11.63 -23.87
CA ASP A 448 8.33 10.73 -24.98
C ASP A 448 9.27 11.42 -25.98
N GLU A 449 10.43 10.84 -26.23
CA GLU A 449 11.47 11.43 -27.09
C GLU A 449 11.04 11.49 -28.56
N GLU A 450 10.18 10.60 -29.00
CA GLU A 450 9.73 10.53 -30.39
C GLU A 450 8.58 11.51 -30.67
N SER A 451 7.56 11.52 -29.80
CA SER A 451 6.37 12.37 -29.98
C SER A 451 6.49 13.74 -29.33
N GLY A 452 7.40 13.91 -28.38
CA GLY A 452 7.52 15.13 -27.58
C GLY A 452 6.38 15.30 -26.57
N GLU A 453 5.50 14.30 -26.43
CA GLU A 453 4.39 14.33 -25.50
C GLU A 453 4.84 14.09 -24.06
N THR A 454 4.15 14.73 -23.11
CA THR A 454 4.32 14.43 -21.70
C THR A 454 3.41 13.26 -21.34
N ILE A 455 4.02 12.18 -20.84
CA ILE A 455 3.32 10.96 -20.45
C ILE A 455 3.29 10.87 -18.92
N ILE A 456 2.11 10.64 -18.38
CA ILE A 456 1.92 10.34 -16.95
C ILE A 456 1.49 8.88 -16.79
N SER A 457 2.04 8.22 -15.78
CA SER A 457 1.80 6.80 -15.49
C SER A 457 1.37 6.62 -14.06
N GLY A 458 0.41 5.73 -13.84
CA GLY A 458 -0.16 5.46 -12.52
C GLY A 458 -0.74 4.05 -12.39
N MET A 459 -1.41 3.81 -11.29
CA MET A 459 -1.92 2.49 -10.89
C MET A 459 -3.28 2.14 -11.47
N GLY A 460 -4.02 3.11 -11.98
CA GLY A 460 -5.35 2.90 -12.55
C GLY A 460 -5.96 4.19 -13.07
N GLU A 461 -7.12 4.05 -13.72
CA GLU A 461 -7.84 5.19 -14.31
C GLU A 461 -8.21 6.25 -13.26
N LEU A 462 -8.74 5.82 -12.12
CA LEU A 462 -9.12 6.72 -11.04
C LEU A 462 -7.92 7.47 -10.47
N HIS A 463 -6.79 6.80 -10.32
CA HIS A 463 -5.55 7.41 -9.87
C HIS A 463 -5.11 8.58 -10.79
N LEU A 464 -5.09 8.35 -12.09
CA LEU A 464 -4.73 9.38 -13.07
C LEU A 464 -5.77 10.49 -13.18
N ASP A 465 -7.06 10.17 -13.08
CA ASP A 465 -8.13 11.18 -13.04
C ASP A 465 -7.98 12.15 -11.87
N ILE A 466 -7.65 11.62 -10.71
CA ILE A 466 -7.43 12.42 -9.50
C ILE A 466 -6.20 13.31 -9.66
N ILE A 467 -5.11 12.80 -10.22
CA ILE A 467 -3.90 13.59 -10.49
C ILE A 467 -4.22 14.76 -11.42
N VAL A 468 -4.94 14.52 -12.49
CA VAL A 468 -5.32 15.57 -13.47
C VAL A 468 -6.26 16.61 -12.84
N ASP A 469 -7.22 16.15 -12.05
CA ASP A 469 -8.14 17.04 -11.34
C ASP A 469 -7.39 17.89 -10.28
N ARG A 470 -6.40 17.33 -9.60
CA ARG A 470 -5.50 18.08 -8.70
C ARG A 470 -4.67 19.15 -9.42
N MET A 471 -4.17 18.84 -10.62
CA MET A 471 -3.49 19.87 -11.44
C MET A 471 -4.40 21.07 -11.68
N LYS A 472 -5.65 20.83 -12.04
CA LYS A 472 -6.63 21.89 -12.27
C LYS A 472 -6.98 22.67 -11.01
N ARG A 473 -7.28 21.99 -9.91
CA ARG A 473 -7.75 22.62 -8.66
C ARG A 473 -6.64 23.30 -7.86
N GLU A 474 -5.54 22.60 -7.64
CA GLU A 474 -4.46 23.06 -6.77
C GLU A 474 -3.44 23.94 -7.50
N PHE A 475 -3.12 23.61 -8.74
CA PHE A 475 -2.08 24.29 -9.52
C PHE A 475 -2.62 25.22 -10.61
N LYS A 476 -3.94 25.23 -10.79
CA LYS A 476 -4.62 26.05 -11.82
C LYS A 476 -4.12 25.77 -13.24
N VAL A 477 -3.85 24.52 -13.54
CA VAL A 477 -3.39 24.05 -14.85
C VAL A 477 -4.48 23.19 -15.50
N GLU A 478 -4.93 23.57 -16.68
CA GLU A 478 -5.82 22.76 -17.48
C GLU A 478 -5.04 22.01 -18.57
N ALA A 479 -5.31 20.71 -18.72
CA ALA A 479 -4.67 19.86 -19.68
C ALA A 479 -5.69 19.02 -20.45
N ASN A 480 -5.38 18.71 -21.71
CA ASN A 480 -6.06 17.70 -22.49
C ASN A 480 -5.43 16.33 -22.21
N ILE A 481 -6.27 15.30 -22.11
CA ILE A 481 -5.86 13.95 -21.77
C ILE A 481 -6.10 13.03 -22.95
N GLY A 482 -5.08 12.27 -23.32
CA GLY A 482 -5.19 11.23 -24.35
C GLY A 482 -5.87 9.96 -23.80
N LYS A 483 -6.01 8.96 -24.66
CA LYS A 483 -6.57 7.66 -24.27
C LYS A 483 -5.58 6.89 -23.38
N PRO A 484 -6.05 6.16 -22.36
CA PRO A 484 -5.21 5.29 -21.55
C PRO A 484 -4.45 4.29 -22.41
N GLN A 485 -3.16 4.11 -22.11
CA GLN A 485 -2.31 3.13 -22.75
C GLN A 485 -1.70 2.20 -21.71
N VAL A 486 -1.57 0.95 -22.09
CA VAL A 486 -1.01 -0.11 -21.24
C VAL A 486 0.50 -0.14 -21.39
N SER A 487 1.21 -0.34 -20.29
CA SER A 487 2.66 -0.54 -20.27
C SER A 487 3.00 -1.99 -20.62
N TYR A 488 3.24 -2.25 -21.90
CA TYR A 488 3.69 -3.55 -22.37
C TYR A 488 5.19 -3.75 -22.09
N ARG A 489 5.65 -4.98 -22.23
CA ARG A 489 7.07 -5.38 -22.18
C ARG A 489 7.40 -6.31 -23.35
N GLU A 490 8.67 -6.45 -23.61
CA GLU A 490 9.18 -7.36 -24.66
C GLU A 490 10.10 -8.39 -24.04
N THR A 491 10.13 -9.58 -24.60
CA THR A 491 11.06 -10.65 -24.22
C THR A 491 11.31 -11.58 -25.39
N ILE A 492 12.15 -12.59 -25.18
CA ILE A 492 12.49 -13.62 -26.16
C ILE A 492 12.04 -14.99 -25.67
N ARG A 493 11.83 -15.92 -26.58
CA ARG A 493 11.40 -17.29 -26.25
C ARG A 493 12.44 -18.35 -26.57
N THR A 494 13.37 -18.07 -27.47
CA THR A 494 14.39 -19.03 -27.91
C THR A 494 15.79 -18.51 -27.70
N ARG A 495 16.73 -19.44 -27.45
CA ARG A 495 18.16 -19.14 -27.40
C ARG A 495 18.72 -18.95 -28.79
N VAL A 496 19.56 -17.94 -28.95
CA VAL A 496 20.33 -17.70 -30.18
C VAL A 496 21.81 -17.61 -29.81
N ASN A 497 22.67 -18.36 -30.53
CA ASN A 497 24.09 -18.40 -30.27
C ASN A 497 24.89 -17.75 -31.41
N ASP A 498 26.09 -17.30 -31.08
CA ASP A 498 27.10 -16.82 -32.01
C ASP A 498 26.61 -15.69 -32.92
N VAL A 499 25.92 -14.72 -32.36
CA VAL A 499 25.45 -13.53 -33.09
C VAL A 499 26.54 -12.46 -33.05
N GLU A 500 26.97 -12.04 -34.22
CA GLU A 500 28.03 -11.05 -34.42
C GLU A 500 27.44 -9.64 -34.49
N GLY A 501 28.10 -8.71 -33.80
CA GLY A 501 27.90 -7.28 -33.96
C GLY A 501 29.23 -6.61 -34.25
N LYS A 502 29.35 -5.94 -35.38
CA LYS A 502 30.56 -5.25 -35.79
C LYS A 502 30.29 -3.82 -36.19
N HIS A 503 30.95 -2.90 -35.49
CA HIS A 503 30.98 -1.51 -35.87
C HIS A 503 32.36 -1.13 -36.34
N ALA A 504 32.50 -0.93 -37.62
CA ALA A 504 33.74 -0.50 -38.26
C ALA A 504 33.47 0.67 -39.17
N LYS A 505 34.10 1.82 -38.88
CA LYS A 505 33.95 3.04 -39.67
C LYS A 505 35.32 3.70 -39.87
N GLN A 506 35.67 3.98 -41.11
CA GLN A 506 36.82 4.78 -41.44
C GLN A 506 36.40 6.03 -42.22
N SER A 507 36.75 7.19 -41.69
CA SER A 507 36.52 8.47 -42.37
C SER A 507 37.69 9.40 -42.07
N GLY A 508 38.64 9.50 -42.99
CA GLY A 508 39.65 10.54 -43.06
C GLY A 508 40.45 10.95 -41.82
N GLY A 509 40.68 10.01 -40.88
CA GLY A 509 41.35 10.23 -39.61
C GLY A 509 41.34 8.95 -38.76
N ARG A 510 41.28 9.07 -37.43
CA ARG A 510 41.14 7.92 -36.54
C ARG A 510 39.79 7.24 -36.79
N GLY A 511 39.82 5.95 -37.16
CA GLY A 511 38.63 5.15 -37.40
C GLY A 511 37.91 4.74 -36.11
N GLN A 512 36.84 3.95 -36.26
CA GLN A 512 36.12 3.30 -35.19
C GLN A 512 36.04 1.81 -35.44
N TYR A 513 36.32 1.01 -34.43
CA TYR A 513 36.24 -0.43 -34.51
C TYR A 513 35.79 -1.07 -33.20
N GLY A 514 34.72 -1.81 -33.26
CA GLY A 514 34.25 -2.69 -32.20
C GLY A 514 33.66 -3.96 -32.80
N HIS A 515 33.94 -5.10 -32.20
CA HIS A 515 33.44 -6.38 -32.67
C HIS A 515 33.17 -7.31 -31.50
N VAL A 516 31.95 -7.78 -31.41
CA VAL A 516 31.49 -8.70 -30.38
C VAL A 516 30.71 -9.86 -30.96
N VAL A 517 30.78 -11.00 -30.31
CA VAL A 517 29.96 -12.18 -30.60
C VAL A 517 29.27 -12.60 -29.31
N ILE A 518 27.96 -12.64 -29.34
CA ILE A 518 27.10 -12.89 -28.16
C ILE A 518 26.17 -14.07 -28.38
N ASP A 519 25.82 -14.70 -27.27
CA ASP A 519 24.64 -15.56 -27.16
C ASP A 519 23.56 -14.81 -26.41
N LEU A 520 22.32 -14.98 -26.85
CA LEU A 520 21.14 -14.41 -26.20
C LEU A 520 20.19 -15.53 -25.79
N TYR A 521 19.75 -15.55 -24.57
CA TYR A 521 18.92 -16.63 -24.04
C TYR A 521 17.83 -16.10 -23.09
N PRO A 522 16.63 -16.75 -23.02
CA PRO A 522 15.59 -16.38 -22.11
C PRO A 522 15.95 -16.75 -20.67
N LEU A 523 15.50 -15.91 -19.73
CA LEU A 523 15.53 -16.18 -18.28
C LEU A 523 14.11 -16.48 -17.79
N GLU A 524 14.02 -17.18 -16.67
CA GLU A 524 12.75 -17.41 -16.02
C GLU A 524 12.11 -16.10 -15.52
N PRO A 525 10.78 -15.94 -15.65
CA PRO A 525 10.06 -14.83 -15.04
C PRO A 525 10.32 -14.78 -13.54
N GLU A 526 10.27 -13.58 -12.95
CA GLU A 526 10.55 -13.34 -11.53
C GLU A 526 12.01 -13.60 -11.09
N GLY A 527 12.89 -13.85 -12.04
CA GLY A 527 14.33 -13.91 -11.81
C GLY A 527 14.98 -12.51 -11.83
N PRO A 528 16.30 -12.44 -12.06
CA PRO A 528 17.05 -11.17 -12.04
C PRO A 528 16.66 -10.18 -13.16
N GLY A 529 15.80 -10.58 -14.09
CA GLY A 529 15.35 -9.79 -15.25
C GLY A 529 16.37 -9.62 -16.35
N TYR A 530 17.61 -9.41 -16.00
CA TYR A 530 18.75 -9.29 -16.91
C TYR A 530 20.01 -9.92 -16.29
N GLU A 531 20.78 -10.61 -17.13
CA GLU A 531 22.04 -11.24 -16.76
C GLU A 531 23.09 -10.97 -17.86
N PHE A 532 24.28 -10.57 -17.46
CA PHE A 532 25.41 -10.44 -18.35
C PHE A 532 26.55 -11.37 -17.91
N VAL A 533 26.95 -12.29 -18.79
CA VAL A 533 27.99 -13.24 -18.51
C VAL A 533 29.19 -12.93 -19.44
N ASN A 534 30.32 -12.63 -18.82
CA ASN A 534 31.58 -12.43 -19.55
C ASN A 534 32.37 -13.75 -19.61
N GLU A 535 32.49 -14.34 -20.78
CA GLU A 535 33.28 -15.52 -21.03
C GLU A 535 34.41 -15.29 -22.04
N ILE A 536 34.89 -14.05 -22.13
CA ILE A 536 36.02 -13.71 -23.00
C ILE A 536 37.27 -14.43 -22.51
N LYS A 537 37.98 -15.09 -23.45
CA LYS A 537 39.24 -15.79 -23.22
C LYS A 537 40.31 -15.19 -24.10
N GLY A 538 41.56 -15.25 -23.62
CA GLY A 538 42.73 -14.85 -24.41
C GLY A 538 42.84 -13.36 -24.74
N GLY A 539 42.06 -12.50 -24.07
CA GLY A 539 42.13 -11.06 -24.27
C GLY A 539 41.68 -10.58 -25.65
N VAL A 540 40.84 -11.35 -26.35
CA VAL A 540 40.32 -10.98 -27.68
C VAL A 540 39.51 -9.69 -27.69
N ILE A 541 38.93 -9.36 -26.54
CA ILE A 541 38.41 -8.04 -26.21
C ILE A 541 39.15 -7.56 -24.96
N PRO A 542 39.84 -6.41 -24.98
CA PRO A 542 40.46 -5.85 -23.79
C PRO A 542 39.43 -5.67 -22.66
N GLY A 543 39.84 -6.00 -21.43
CA GLY A 543 38.95 -5.95 -20.25
C GLY A 543 38.30 -4.58 -20.00
N GLU A 544 38.95 -3.50 -20.43
CA GLU A 544 38.44 -2.13 -20.33
C GLU A 544 37.18 -1.86 -21.18
N TYR A 545 36.95 -2.64 -22.25
CA TYR A 545 35.78 -2.47 -23.15
C TYR A 545 34.61 -3.39 -22.81
N ILE A 546 34.78 -4.37 -21.93
CA ILE A 546 33.69 -5.29 -21.54
C ILE A 546 32.54 -4.57 -20.80
N PRO A 547 32.77 -3.64 -19.84
CA PRO A 547 31.73 -2.85 -19.28
C PRO A 547 30.94 -2.00 -20.31
N ALA A 548 31.61 -1.54 -21.36
CA ALA A 548 30.95 -0.80 -22.44
C ALA A 548 29.99 -1.69 -23.25
N VAL A 549 30.33 -2.96 -23.46
CA VAL A 549 29.45 -3.94 -24.11
C VAL A 549 28.16 -4.15 -23.27
N ASP A 550 28.30 -4.41 -21.98
CA ASP A 550 27.17 -4.57 -21.06
C ASP A 550 26.28 -3.31 -21.04
N LYS A 551 26.90 -2.15 -20.94
CA LYS A 551 26.19 -0.87 -20.96
C LYS A 551 25.43 -0.62 -22.25
N GLY A 552 26.03 -0.96 -23.38
CA GLY A 552 25.39 -0.86 -24.69
C GLY A 552 24.16 -1.76 -24.82
N ILE A 553 24.21 -2.96 -24.27
CA ILE A 553 23.07 -3.87 -24.22
C ILE A 553 21.99 -3.33 -23.31
N GLN A 554 22.34 -2.89 -22.10
CA GLN A 554 21.37 -2.34 -21.13
C GLN A 554 20.63 -1.12 -21.68
N GLU A 555 21.30 -0.26 -22.45
CA GLU A 555 20.64 0.86 -23.12
C GLU A 555 19.61 0.39 -24.15
N GLN A 556 19.85 -0.72 -24.84
CA GLN A 556 18.88 -1.30 -25.78
C GLN A 556 17.68 -1.95 -25.07
N LEU A 557 17.84 -2.42 -23.84
CA LEU A 557 16.74 -3.00 -23.05
C LEU A 557 15.67 -1.96 -22.68
N LYS A 558 16.01 -0.70 -22.65
CA LYS A 558 15.05 0.38 -22.30
C LYS A 558 13.98 0.60 -23.37
N SER A 559 14.32 0.35 -24.63
CA SER A 559 13.40 0.50 -25.75
C SER A 559 13.64 -0.65 -26.74
N GLY A 560 12.80 -1.66 -26.65
CA GLY A 560 12.97 -2.90 -27.39
C GLY A 560 12.75 -2.76 -28.89
N PRO A 561 13.39 -3.63 -29.69
CA PRO A 561 13.31 -3.58 -31.17
C PRO A 561 11.92 -3.95 -31.71
N LEU A 562 11.08 -4.65 -30.94
CA LEU A 562 9.79 -5.13 -31.40
C LEU A 562 8.73 -3.99 -31.49
N ALA A 563 8.58 -3.22 -30.42
CA ALA A 563 7.60 -2.16 -30.33
C ALA A 563 8.03 -0.96 -29.45
N GLY A 564 9.29 -0.89 -29.06
CA GLY A 564 9.82 0.20 -28.22
C GLY A 564 9.50 0.10 -26.74
N TYR A 565 9.04 -1.04 -26.26
CA TYR A 565 8.79 -1.27 -24.83
C TYR A 565 10.02 -1.84 -24.11
N PRO A 566 10.10 -1.72 -22.78
CA PRO A 566 11.21 -2.32 -22.03
C PRO A 566 11.34 -3.81 -22.27
N VAL A 567 12.57 -4.28 -22.45
CA VAL A 567 12.89 -5.69 -22.61
C VAL A 567 13.29 -6.30 -21.29
N VAL A 568 12.72 -7.46 -20.97
CA VAL A 568 12.92 -8.16 -19.70
C VAL A 568 13.20 -9.65 -19.91
N ASP A 569 13.69 -10.32 -18.87
CA ASP A 569 13.84 -11.77 -18.77
C ASP A 569 14.72 -12.38 -19.86
N LEU A 570 15.89 -11.78 -20.06
CA LEU A 570 16.90 -12.33 -20.94
C LEU A 570 18.34 -12.19 -20.39
N GLY A 571 19.18 -13.08 -20.80
CA GLY A 571 20.62 -13.07 -20.52
C GLY A 571 21.44 -12.95 -21.77
N VAL A 572 22.62 -12.34 -21.63
CA VAL A 572 23.61 -12.18 -22.67
C VAL A 572 24.94 -12.82 -22.22
N ARG A 573 25.51 -13.66 -23.06
CA ARG A 573 26.81 -14.22 -22.88
C ARG A 573 27.75 -13.67 -23.96
N LEU A 574 28.73 -12.87 -23.53
CA LEU A 574 29.81 -12.38 -24.40
C LEU A 574 30.96 -13.37 -24.37
N HIS A 575 31.27 -14.03 -25.50
CA HIS A 575 32.29 -15.09 -25.54
C HIS A 575 33.37 -14.90 -26.58
N PHE A 576 33.19 -13.99 -27.53
CA PHE A 576 34.18 -13.70 -28.54
C PHE A 576 34.08 -12.26 -29.06
N GLY A 577 35.08 -11.83 -29.75
CA GLY A 577 35.16 -10.55 -30.42
C GLY A 577 36.56 -10.27 -30.92
N SER A 578 36.80 -9.08 -31.38
CA SER A 578 38.11 -8.57 -31.76
C SER A 578 38.23 -7.08 -31.57
N TYR A 579 39.42 -6.57 -31.49
CA TYR A 579 39.69 -5.14 -31.34
C TYR A 579 40.78 -4.68 -32.32
N HIS A 580 40.90 -3.40 -32.47
CA HIS A 580 41.96 -2.74 -33.26
C HIS A 580 42.72 -1.79 -32.34
N ASP A 581 44.04 -1.88 -32.32
CA ASP A 581 44.90 -1.13 -31.39
C ASP A 581 44.70 0.38 -31.39
N VAL A 582 44.35 0.96 -32.54
CA VAL A 582 44.18 2.41 -32.72
C VAL A 582 42.72 2.84 -32.74
N ASP A 583 41.84 2.06 -33.39
CA ASP A 583 40.47 2.48 -33.73
C ASP A 583 39.42 1.99 -32.72
N SER A 584 39.77 1.12 -31.79
CA SER A 584 38.85 0.65 -30.76
C SER A 584 38.64 1.69 -29.65
N SER A 585 37.41 1.78 -29.18
CA SER A 585 37.00 2.67 -28.13
C SER A 585 35.78 2.10 -27.39
N GLU A 586 35.46 2.62 -26.21
CA GLU A 586 34.25 2.28 -25.49
C GLU A 586 32.98 2.50 -26.33
N LEU A 587 32.94 3.64 -27.05
CA LEU A 587 31.81 3.94 -27.93
C LEU A 587 31.64 2.95 -29.05
N ALA A 588 32.75 2.52 -29.70
CA ALA A 588 32.71 1.52 -30.76
C ALA A 588 32.19 0.18 -30.26
N PHE A 589 32.58 -0.26 -29.08
CA PHE A 589 32.06 -1.49 -28.45
C PHE A 589 30.62 -1.38 -27.99
N LYS A 590 30.18 -0.22 -27.52
CA LYS A 590 28.75 0.03 -27.25
C LYS A 590 27.89 -0.11 -28.51
N LEU A 591 28.33 0.46 -29.61
CA LEU A 591 27.64 0.37 -30.89
C LEU A 591 27.65 -1.05 -31.45
N ALA A 592 28.77 -1.76 -31.33
CA ALA A 592 28.88 -3.17 -31.73
C ALA A 592 27.94 -4.06 -30.92
N ALA A 593 27.88 -3.85 -29.60
CA ALA A 593 26.97 -4.56 -28.71
C ALA A 593 25.50 -4.31 -29.06
N SER A 594 25.13 -3.06 -29.35
CA SER A 594 23.81 -2.68 -29.82
C SER A 594 23.42 -3.41 -31.11
N LEU A 595 24.30 -3.46 -32.07
CA LEU A 595 24.07 -4.16 -33.34
C LEU A 595 23.91 -5.69 -33.14
N ALA A 596 24.76 -6.29 -32.31
CA ALA A 596 24.67 -7.71 -31.98
C ALA A 596 23.35 -8.03 -31.26
N PHE A 597 22.96 -7.22 -30.29
CA PHE A 597 21.72 -7.39 -29.56
C PHE A 597 20.48 -7.33 -30.48
N LYS A 598 20.39 -6.32 -31.33
CA LYS A 598 19.29 -6.20 -32.28
C LYS A 598 19.19 -7.37 -33.23
N ALA A 599 20.32 -7.82 -33.76
CA ALA A 599 20.37 -8.99 -34.66
C ALA A 599 19.95 -10.27 -33.92
N ALA A 600 20.43 -10.49 -32.72
CA ALA A 600 20.09 -11.65 -31.89
C ALA A 600 18.64 -11.66 -31.47
N PHE A 601 18.13 -10.52 -31.02
CA PHE A 601 16.74 -10.35 -30.60
C PHE A 601 15.74 -10.70 -31.70
N ALA A 602 16.01 -10.26 -32.93
CA ALA A 602 15.13 -10.55 -34.07
C ALA A 602 15.05 -12.05 -34.37
N LYS A 603 16.12 -12.82 -34.08
CA LYS A 603 16.20 -14.29 -34.32
C LYS A 603 15.71 -15.10 -33.11
N ALA A 604 15.53 -14.49 -31.97
CA ALA A 604 15.25 -15.18 -30.70
C ALA A 604 13.73 -15.35 -30.41
N ASN A 605 12.89 -15.28 -31.44
CA ASN A 605 11.44 -15.33 -31.31
C ASN A 605 10.90 -14.27 -30.30
N PRO A 606 11.06 -12.98 -30.62
CA PRO A 606 10.63 -11.92 -29.73
C PRO A 606 9.10 -11.89 -29.60
N VAL A 607 8.61 -11.66 -28.41
CA VAL A 607 7.20 -11.59 -28.08
C VAL A 607 6.87 -10.37 -27.24
N LEU A 608 5.64 -9.90 -27.34
CA LEU A 608 5.10 -8.83 -26.52
C LEU A 608 4.47 -9.42 -25.27
N LEU A 609 4.80 -8.86 -24.12
CA LEU A 609 4.16 -9.21 -22.83
C LEU A 609 3.13 -8.15 -22.46
N GLU A 610 1.96 -8.61 -22.04
CA GLU A 610 0.90 -7.75 -21.50
C GLU A 610 0.72 -7.96 -19.99
N PRO A 611 0.38 -6.89 -19.24
CA PRO A 611 0.08 -7.03 -17.82
C PRO A 611 -1.25 -7.74 -17.63
N ILE A 612 -1.24 -8.75 -16.77
CA ILE A 612 -2.41 -9.53 -16.35
C ILE A 612 -2.76 -9.12 -14.92
N MET A 613 -4.01 -8.79 -14.71
CA MET A 613 -4.54 -8.38 -13.42
C MET A 613 -5.25 -9.55 -12.74
N LYS A 614 -5.05 -9.67 -11.43
CA LYS A 614 -5.88 -10.51 -10.59
C LYS A 614 -7.14 -9.73 -10.25
N VAL A 615 -8.28 -10.25 -10.70
CA VAL A 615 -9.60 -9.63 -10.50
C VAL A 615 -10.45 -10.54 -9.63
N GLU A 616 -10.97 -10.00 -8.55
CA GLU A 616 -11.94 -10.65 -7.68
C GLU A 616 -13.25 -9.86 -7.74
N VAL A 617 -14.33 -10.52 -8.12
CA VAL A 617 -15.66 -9.91 -8.19
C VAL A 617 -16.57 -10.56 -7.17
N GLU A 618 -17.24 -9.74 -6.38
CA GLU A 618 -18.27 -10.19 -5.44
C GLU A 618 -19.64 -9.68 -5.92
N THR A 619 -20.55 -10.59 -6.24
CA THR A 619 -21.84 -10.29 -6.83
C THR A 619 -22.96 -11.11 -6.20
N PRO A 620 -24.20 -10.59 -6.15
CA PRO A 620 -25.36 -11.42 -5.86
C PRO A 620 -25.49 -12.58 -6.83
N PRO A 621 -25.99 -13.76 -6.39
CA PRO A 621 -26.08 -14.95 -7.25
C PRO A 621 -26.84 -14.76 -8.56
N GLU A 622 -27.82 -13.87 -8.59
CA GLU A 622 -28.64 -13.58 -9.79
C GLU A 622 -27.86 -12.94 -10.95
N TYR A 623 -26.71 -12.30 -10.68
CA TYR A 623 -25.89 -11.64 -11.70
C TYR A 623 -24.63 -12.43 -12.11
N VAL A 624 -24.39 -13.60 -11.54
CA VAL A 624 -23.18 -14.39 -11.80
C VAL A 624 -22.98 -14.69 -13.28
N GLY A 625 -24.05 -15.08 -13.97
CA GLY A 625 -24.00 -15.38 -15.40
C GLY A 625 -23.56 -14.17 -16.24
N ASP A 626 -24.12 -13.01 -15.96
CA ASP A 626 -23.79 -11.77 -16.66
C ASP A 626 -22.35 -11.32 -16.38
N VAL A 627 -21.92 -11.43 -15.12
CA VAL A 627 -20.56 -11.08 -14.70
C VAL A 627 -19.52 -11.99 -15.37
N ILE A 628 -19.72 -13.31 -15.35
CA ILE A 628 -18.82 -14.27 -15.99
C ILE A 628 -18.82 -14.08 -17.50
N GLY A 629 -19.97 -13.84 -18.11
CA GLY A 629 -20.09 -13.58 -19.54
C GLY A 629 -19.31 -12.33 -19.98
N ASP A 630 -19.39 -11.26 -19.20
CA ASP A 630 -18.62 -10.03 -19.46
C ASP A 630 -17.12 -10.24 -19.26
N LEU A 631 -16.70 -10.89 -18.19
CA LEU A 631 -15.30 -11.24 -17.96
C LEU A 631 -14.74 -12.09 -19.10
N SER A 632 -15.49 -13.06 -19.59
CA SER A 632 -15.10 -13.90 -20.73
C SER A 632 -14.91 -13.09 -22.03
N ARG A 633 -15.76 -12.10 -22.26
CA ARG A 633 -15.58 -11.15 -23.38
C ARG A 633 -14.30 -10.30 -23.23
N ARG A 634 -13.86 -10.07 -22.01
CA ARG A 634 -12.61 -9.35 -21.67
C ARG A 634 -11.39 -10.27 -21.66
N ARG A 635 -11.43 -11.42 -22.29
CA ARG A 635 -10.35 -12.42 -22.33
C ARG A 635 -9.92 -12.92 -20.94
N ALA A 636 -10.83 -12.92 -19.99
CA ALA A 636 -10.56 -13.41 -18.66
C ALA A 636 -10.40 -14.92 -18.61
N MET A 637 -9.48 -15.37 -17.78
CA MET A 637 -9.42 -16.76 -17.34
C MET A 637 -10.04 -16.84 -15.95
N VAL A 638 -11.24 -17.40 -15.85
CA VAL A 638 -11.94 -17.57 -14.57
C VAL A 638 -11.34 -18.78 -13.86
N ASN A 639 -10.69 -18.57 -12.74
CA ASN A 639 -9.99 -19.62 -11.97
C ASN A 639 -10.91 -20.37 -11.02
N GLY A 640 -12.00 -19.75 -10.58
CA GLY A 640 -12.92 -20.36 -9.65
C GLY A 640 -14.02 -19.40 -9.19
N GLN A 641 -14.97 -19.98 -8.50
CA GLN A 641 -16.01 -19.22 -7.81
C GLN A 641 -16.34 -19.89 -6.48
N GLU A 642 -16.61 -19.07 -5.47
CA GLU A 642 -17.08 -19.50 -4.17
C GLU A 642 -18.47 -18.88 -3.95
N ALA A 643 -19.45 -19.70 -3.65
CA ALA A 643 -20.82 -19.27 -3.45
C ALA A 643 -21.29 -19.52 -2.03
N ASN A 644 -21.99 -18.54 -1.47
CA ASN A 644 -22.84 -18.70 -0.31
C ASN A 644 -24.28 -18.29 -0.69
N GLU A 645 -25.20 -18.34 0.26
CA GLU A 645 -26.60 -18.05 0.02
C GLU A 645 -26.86 -16.62 -0.55
N PHE A 646 -26.00 -15.68 -0.24
CA PHE A 646 -26.22 -14.25 -0.55
C PHE A 646 -25.25 -13.67 -1.57
N VAL A 647 -24.06 -14.25 -1.68
CA VAL A 647 -22.95 -13.67 -2.44
C VAL A 647 -22.14 -14.76 -3.14
N VAL A 648 -21.72 -14.47 -4.38
CA VAL A 648 -20.78 -15.30 -5.13
C VAL A 648 -19.51 -14.48 -5.37
N LYS A 649 -18.37 -15.04 -5.01
CA LYS A 649 -17.04 -14.50 -5.29
C LYS A 649 -16.46 -15.20 -6.52
N ILE A 650 -16.03 -14.41 -7.50
CA ILE A 650 -15.46 -14.89 -8.75
C ILE A 650 -13.99 -14.44 -8.81
N ASP A 651 -13.08 -15.40 -8.95
CA ASP A 651 -11.66 -15.15 -9.15
C ASP A 651 -11.30 -15.29 -10.63
N ALA A 652 -10.65 -14.27 -11.19
CA ALA A 652 -10.27 -14.25 -12.59
C ALA A 652 -8.91 -13.59 -12.80
N GLU A 653 -8.24 -13.98 -13.88
CA GLU A 653 -7.07 -13.29 -14.41
C GLU A 653 -7.48 -12.61 -15.72
N VAL A 654 -7.30 -11.29 -15.79
CA VAL A 654 -7.78 -10.48 -16.91
C VAL A 654 -6.68 -9.56 -17.41
N PRO A 655 -6.44 -9.47 -18.74
CA PRO A 655 -5.51 -8.48 -19.28
C PRO A 655 -5.96 -7.05 -18.94
N LEU A 656 -5.02 -6.23 -18.47
CA LEU A 656 -5.34 -4.84 -18.10
C LEU A 656 -5.98 -4.05 -19.24
N SER A 657 -5.56 -4.28 -20.48
CA SER A 657 -6.13 -3.61 -21.65
C SER A 657 -7.64 -3.82 -21.82
N GLU A 658 -8.18 -4.88 -21.25
CA GLU A 658 -9.60 -5.22 -21.33
C GLU A 658 -10.40 -4.70 -20.11
N MET A 659 -9.72 -4.13 -19.10
CA MET A 659 -10.36 -3.71 -17.86
C MET A 659 -10.76 -2.24 -17.83
N PHE A 660 -10.44 -1.46 -18.84
CA PHE A 660 -10.85 -0.06 -18.89
C PHE A 660 -12.37 0.07 -18.91
N GLY A 661 -12.90 0.93 -18.05
CA GLY A 661 -14.33 1.13 -17.90
C GLY A 661 -15.09 0.01 -17.17
N TYR A 662 -14.40 -0.97 -16.62
CA TYR A 662 -15.04 -2.12 -15.98
C TYR A 662 -15.91 -1.75 -14.78
N ALA A 663 -15.49 -0.78 -13.97
CA ALA A 663 -16.28 -0.32 -12.83
C ALA A 663 -17.69 0.15 -13.25
N THR A 664 -17.77 0.90 -14.34
CA THR A 664 -19.04 1.38 -14.89
C THR A 664 -19.89 0.24 -15.44
N ASP A 665 -19.27 -0.66 -16.21
CA ASP A 665 -19.97 -1.80 -16.80
C ASP A 665 -20.50 -2.77 -15.74
N LEU A 666 -19.70 -3.04 -14.71
CA LEU A 666 -20.11 -3.89 -13.58
C LEU A 666 -21.30 -3.30 -12.83
N ARG A 667 -21.30 -1.99 -12.56
CA ARG A 667 -22.42 -1.30 -11.93
C ARG A 667 -23.69 -1.38 -12.78
N SER A 668 -23.58 -1.15 -14.08
CA SER A 668 -24.72 -1.23 -15.01
C SER A 668 -25.33 -2.62 -15.04
N GLN A 669 -24.51 -3.66 -15.06
CA GLN A 669 -24.96 -5.06 -15.13
C GLN A 669 -25.61 -5.54 -13.83
N THR A 670 -25.17 -5.04 -12.69
CA THR A 670 -25.54 -5.52 -11.36
C THR A 670 -26.35 -4.52 -10.54
N GLN A 671 -26.82 -3.45 -11.16
CA GLN A 671 -27.56 -2.37 -10.49
C GLN A 671 -26.82 -1.79 -9.27
N GLY A 672 -25.50 -1.70 -9.37
CA GLY A 672 -24.64 -1.21 -8.29
C GLY A 672 -24.40 -2.19 -7.14
N ARG A 673 -24.86 -3.44 -7.26
CA ARG A 673 -24.82 -4.42 -6.17
C ARG A 673 -23.55 -5.27 -6.11
N ALA A 674 -22.74 -5.26 -7.17
CA ALA A 674 -21.46 -5.96 -7.20
C ALA A 674 -20.29 -5.02 -6.88
N SER A 675 -19.26 -5.58 -6.28
CA SER A 675 -17.96 -4.92 -6.06
C SER A 675 -16.83 -5.76 -6.64
N TYR A 676 -15.69 -5.15 -6.93
CA TYR A 676 -14.51 -5.87 -7.40
C TYR A 676 -13.24 -5.27 -6.82
N SER A 677 -12.20 -6.08 -6.80
CA SER A 677 -10.81 -5.64 -6.61
C SER A 677 -9.95 -6.06 -7.79
N MET A 678 -8.93 -5.30 -8.07
CA MET A 678 -7.99 -5.56 -9.14
C MET A 678 -6.59 -5.22 -8.68
N GLU A 679 -5.65 -6.13 -8.88
CA GLU A 679 -4.24 -5.90 -8.57
C GLU A 679 -3.35 -6.49 -9.66
N PRO A 680 -2.16 -5.94 -9.91
CA PRO A 680 -1.18 -6.53 -10.80
C PRO A 680 -0.82 -7.95 -10.34
N LEU A 681 -0.83 -8.92 -11.26
CA LEU A 681 -0.46 -10.30 -10.96
C LEU A 681 0.86 -10.68 -11.63
N LYS A 682 0.90 -10.55 -12.96
CA LYS A 682 2.05 -10.98 -13.77
C LYS A 682 2.03 -10.30 -15.15
N TYR A 683 3.10 -10.49 -15.90
CA TYR A 683 3.11 -10.27 -17.35
C TYR A 683 3.01 -11.62 -18.07
N ALA A 684 2.23 -11.68 -19.12
CA ALA A 684 2.06 -12.86 -19.94
C ALA A 684 2.14 -12.51 -21.44
N GLU A 685 2.48 -13.48 -22.25
CA GLU A 685 2.55 -13.31 -23.69
C GLU A 685 1.19 -12.88 -24.26
N ALA A 686 1.17 -11.74 -24.95
CA ALA A 686 -0.02 -11.25 -25.62
C ALA A 686 -0.38 -12.16 -26.81
N PRO A 687 -1.68 -12.42 -27.06
CA PRO A 687 -2.11 -13.12 -28.28
C PRO A 687 -1.60 -12.43 -29.53
N THR A 688 -1.34 -13.20 -30.58
CA THR A 688 -0.74 -12.69 -31.82
C THR A 688 -1.50 -11.50 -32.42
N SER A 689 -2.82 -11.53 -32.39
CA SER A 689 -3.67 -10.44 -32.87
C SER A 689 -3.53 -9.15 -32.04
N VAL A 690 -3.44 -9.28 -30.73
CA VAL A 690 -3.25 -8.15 -29.80
C VAL A 690 -1.85 -7.57 -29.98
N ALA A 691 -0.83 -8.43 -30.03
CA ALA A 691 0.56 -8.02 -30.26
C ALA A 691 0.72 -7.28 -31.60
N ALA A 692 0.13 -7.78 -32.67
CA ALA A 692 0.16 -7.13 -33.99
C ALA A 692 -0.47 -5.73 -33.96
N ALA A 693 -1.62 -5.59 -33.32
CA ALA A 693 -2.31 -4.31 -33.18
C ALA A 693 -1.48 -3.29 -32.40
N VAL A 694 -0.86 -3.71 -31.28
CA VAL A 694 -0.02 -2.85 -30.44
C VAL A 694 1.24 -2.42 -31.21
N ILE A 695 1.91 -3.34 -31.88
CA ILE A 695 3.12 -3.05 -32.68
C ILE A 695 2.79 -2.06 -33.81
N GLU A 696 1.67 -2.26 -34.52
CA GLU A 696 1.24 -1.37 -35.60
C GLU A 696 0.89 0.03 -35.08
N ALA A 697 0.26 0.13 -33.93
CA ALA A 697 -0.09 1.41 -33.31
C ALA A 697 1.15 2.23 -32.93
N ARG A 698 2.27 1.57 -32.59
CA ARG A 698 3.54 2.22 -32.24
C ARG A 698 4.33 2.69 -33.47
N LYS A 699 4.04 2.15 -34.65
CA LYS A 699 4.69 2.56 -35.91
C LYS A 699 4.09 3.83 -36.50
N LYS A 700 2.88 4.22 -36.05
CA LYS A 700 2.21 5.46 -36.42
C LYS A 700 2.54 6.57 -35.46
#